data_e005dc8ff709bc8a2f2fa8a5f4821853
#
_entry.id   e005dc8ff709bc8a2f2fa8a5f4821853
#
_cell.length_a   1.000
_cell.length_b   1.000
_cell.length_c   1.000
_cell.angle_alpha   90.00
_cell.angle_beta   90.00
_cell.angle_gamma   90.00
#
_symmetry.space_group_name_H-M   'P 1'
#
loop_
_entity.id
_entity.type
_entity.pdbx_description
1 polymer ?
#
loop_
_entity_poly.entity_id
_entity_poly.type
_entity_poly.pdbx_seq_one_letter_code
_entity_poly.pdbx_strand_id
1 'polypeptide(L)'
;MAVKKNENAGLSYREDEQEAAVKGEVYSKARMVAEKIPLSKIEGIIDYWSLVKSSKDREWSKEFRKLLLSEMDSALRNKDYALAKVIDEHLFYTYVYNAPYEFEEYLMAIEYDKPLDKKFYIPRQRYLKRYVDAYQRVLDGELDFLSVSMPKRSGKLISKDCPVLTVDGWKTHGDLKIGDKVFGIDGKPKRVVWVHPDDYATHRITLTNGEEILTSAEHEWLIYDKARGVDCIYETGEMLKLGCRKNSRNRFYLPFLSPINMPEKELPVPPYVLGAWLGDGTTNKPVMTNDVKDIGIVCEIMRLGYNDVTTAIDKNTGVLVTSFRGLRKDLQKLGMCYKTDKKNKHIPDEYFTASAMQRLELLSGLVDTDGYIEKDKHRVHISTALPRLKDDIIKLVGSLGLDCRCYKEAAKVSSSGIIGRSDIYHISFVPYFDMPVVLKRKKNMPTELPRRVSIKSIEPLDEPVLGNCITVEDGLYRVGKRGVLTHNSTLGIHFTNLISGREPDKSTLMEGTGDDLVKSFYTGCLEYLQQPSDYHFYDIFPNSPLVQTNFDSKIINLGSRKRFPTIMCRSIDSRQVGLSEATNMLYLDDCVEGREEAKNRRRLDEKWEVISGDILGRAIEGTPIVICGTRYSIYDPIGRLQEEMLKHNKRIEILETPALDEETDESNFEFELGGKKIFTTGYFREQRDMLSAEQFESEFQQKPFEAKGLLFHDTELNRFYELPGDVEPDSTIAVCDTAEGGEDYCSLVVAKIYGEDVYIVDVVFDDSPPEVTKPECARIIVNNEVSSCLFESNASGEYFARDIGLILKEQGYKCGIRTKRTITNKKTRIEFASDNIIKHFYFKGEYKRGSQYDVFMRQLVSYTRTGKNLHDDAPDSLSLLENELRTIEAYKVEILKRII
;
A
#
# COMPACT_ATOMS: atom_id res chain seq x y z
N MET A 1 15.31 43.29 -1.31
CA MET A 1 15.35 43.06 -2.77
C MET A 1 13.93 42.83 -3.22
N ALA A 2 13.44 43.67 -4.12
CA ALA A 2 12.05 43.65 -4.56
C ALA A 2 11.76 42.37 -5.36
N VAL A 3 10.79 41.62 -4.90
CA VAL A 3 10.15 40.55 -5.68
C VAL A 3 9.41 41.27 -6.80
N LYS A 4 9.83 41.06 -8.04
CA LYS A 4 9.04 41.44 -9.22
C LYS A 4 7.69 40.74 -9.07
N LYS A 5 6.64 41.52 -8.88
CA LYS A 5 5.26 41.08 -9.04
C LYS A 5 5.13 40.51 -10.44
N ASN A 6 4.76 39.25 -10.53
CA ASN A 6 4.30 38.65 -11.77
C ASN A 6 2.92 39.23 -12.04
N GLU A 7 2.83 40.17 -12.95
CA GLU A 7 1.58 40.87 -13.30
C GLU A 7 0.54 39.96 -14.00
N ASN A 8 0.86 38.70 -14.26
CA ASN A 8 -0.06 37.70 -14.84
C ASN A 8 -0.77 36.82 -13.84
N ALA A 9 -0.65 37.06 -12.54
CA ALA A 9 -1.29 36.24 -11.50
C ALA A 9 -2.54 36.92 -10.92
N GLY A 10 -3.44 37.39 -11.76
CA GLY A 10 -4.56 38.13 -11.25
C GLY A 10 -5.82 38.04 -12.06
N LEU A 11 -6.30 36.86 -12.36
CA LEU A 11 -7.69 36.69 -12.76
C LEU A 11 -8.55 36.72 -11.49
N SER A 12 -8.90 37.95 -11.08
CA SER A 12 -9.84 38.13 -9.98
C SER A 12 -11.27 37.85 -10.46
N TYR A 13 -11.97 36.99 -9.76
CA TYR A 13 -13.42 36.88 -9.87
C TYR A 13 -14.03 38.22 -9.51
N ARG A 14 -14.40 39.01 -10.51
CA ARG A 14 -15.20 40.23 -10.35
C ARG A 14 -16.58 39.95 -10.90
N GLU A 15 -17.58 40.22 -10.10
CA GLU A 15 -19.02 40.10 -10.44
C GLU A 15 -19.56 41.33 -11.18
N ASP A 16 -18.84 41.87 -12.16
CA ASP A 16 -19.15 43.15 -12.75
C ASP A 16 -19.74 43.00 -14.18
N GLU A 17 -20.29 44.06 -14.69
CA GLU A 17 -20.81 44.18 -16.08
C GLU A 17 -19.75 43.79 -17.13
N GLN A 18 -18.45 43.95 -16.86
CA GLN A 18 -17.36 43.51 -17.72
C GLN A 18 -17.39 42.00 -17.96
N GLU A 19 -17.79 41.20 -16.98
CA GLU A 19 -17.86 39.73 -17.08
C GLU A 19 -18.91 39.30 -18.11
N ALA A 20 -20.06 39.95 -18.15
CA ALA A 20 -21.10 39.69 -19.14
C ALA A 20 -20.65 40.04 -20.57
N ALA A 21 -19.86 41.10 -20.73
CA ALA A 21 -19.29 41.49 -21.99
C ALA A 21 -18.21 40.50 -22.49
N VAL A 22 -17.32 40.08 -21.59
CA VAL A 22 -16.31 39.03 -21.88
C VAL A 22 -16.97 37.71 -22.24
N LYS A 23 -18.02 37.33 -21.52
CA LYS A 23 -18.79 36.11 -21.78
C LYS A 23 -19.45 36.16 -23.16
N GLY A 24 -20.05 37.29 -23.50
CA GLY A 24 -20.63 37.54 -24.83
C GLY A 24 -19.59 37.46 -25.94
N GLU A 25 -18.39 37.98 -25.71
CA GLU A 25 -17.26 37.91 -26.65
C GLU A 25 -16.78 36.47 -26.86
N VAL A 26 -16.67 35.68 -25.79
CA VAL A 26 -16.29 34.27 -25.89
C VAL A 26 -17.31 33.45 -26.64
N TYR A 27 -18.61 33.65 -26.40
CA TYR A 27 -19.65 32.99 -27.18
C TYR A 27 -19.62 33.38 -28.66
N SER A 28 -19.30 34.64 -28.94
CA SER A 28 -19.12 35.14 -30.30
C SER A 28 -17.94 34.45 -30.97
N LYS A 29 -16.78 34.35 -30.28
CA LYS A 29 -15.58 33.67 -30.79
C LYS A 29 -15.82 32.16 -30.98
N ALA A 30 -16.48 31.49 -30.06
CA ALA A 30 -16.85 30.10 -30.20
C ALA A 30 -17.75 29.86 -31.42
N ARG A 31 -18.70 30.76 -31.67
CA ARG A 31 -19.56 30.71 -32.86
C ARG A 31 -18.77 30.89 -34.16
N MET A 32 -17.77 31.77 -34.15
CA MET A 32 -16.85 31.95 -35.27
C MET A 32 -16.05 30.69 -35.57
N VAL A 33 -15.59 29.96 -34.55
CA VAL A 33 -14.93 28.66 -34.69
C VAL A 33 -15.90 27.62 -35.25
N ALA A 34 -17.15 27.59 -34.75
CA ALA A 34 -18.18 26.69 -35.25
C ALA A 34 -18.50 26.96 -36.74
N GLU A 35 -18.36 28.20 -37.21
CA GLU A 35 -18.50 28.64 -38.60
C GLU A 35 -17.18 28.41 -39.43
N LYS A 36 -16.20 27.63 -38.89
CA LYS A 36 -14.93 27.27 -39.48
C LYS A 36 -14.01 28.46 -39.78
N ILE A 37 -14.06 29.52 -38.99
CA ILE A 37 -13.12 30.60 -39.04
C ILE A 37 -11.80 30.18 -38.38
N PRO A 38 -10.64 30.31 -39.01
CA PRO A 38 -9.37 29.92 -38.42
C PRO A 38 -9.12 30.59 -37.07
N LEU A 39 -8.73 29.84 -36.06
CA LEU A 39 -8.44 30.37 -34.72
C LEU A 39 -7.37 31.45 -34.71
N SER A 40 -6.42 31.44 -35.66
CA SER A 40 -5.42 32.50 -35.83
C SER A 40 -6.02 33.88 -36.06
N LYS A 41 -7.29 33.97 -36.48
CA LYS A 41 -8.03 35.23 -36.63
C LYS A 41 -8.76 35.69 -35.38
N ILE A 42 -8.77 34.86 -34.34
CA ILE A 42 -9.35 35.18 -33.04
C ILE A 42 -8.25 35.79 -32.18
N GLU A 43 -7.94 37.09 -32.41
CA GLU A 43 -6.97 37.79 -31.59
C GLU A 43 -7.58 38.15 -30.23
N GLY A 44 -6.80 37.92 -29.19
CA GLY A 44 -7.14 38.16 -27.81
C GLY A 44 -7.42 36.86 -27.04
N ILE A 45 -6.79 36.76 -25.92
CA ILE A 45 -6.94 35.63 -24.98
C ILE A 45 -8.35 35.67 -24.44
N ILE A 46 -9.05 34.58 -24.59
CA ILE A 46 -10.31 34.35 -23.91
C ILE A 46 -10.00 34.17 -22.45
N ASP A 47 -10.50 35.05 -21.60
CA ASP A 47 -10.42 34.90 -20.15
C ASP A 47 -11.41 33.84 -19.69
N TYR A 48 -10.97 32.61 -19.70
CA TYR A 48 -11.81 31.47 -19.29
C TYR A 48 -12.23 31.53 -17.82
N TRP A 49 -11.44 32.15 -16.96
CA TRP A 49 -11.70 32.25 -15.53
C TRP A 49 -12.92 33.09 -15.19
N SER A 50 -13.26 34.06 -16.03
CA SER A 50 -14.43 34.89 -15.84
C SER A 50 -15.75 34.21 -16.23
N LEU A 51 -15.67 33.01 -16.85
CA LEU A 51 -16.81 32.36 -17.47
C LEU A 51 -17.53 31.34 -16.62
N VAL A 52 -16.88 30.80 -15.59
CA VAL A 52 -17.40 29.62 -14.94
C VAL A 52 -18.25 29.94 -13.74
N LYS A 53 -19.53 29.83 -13.89
CA LYS A 53 -20.45 29.88 -12.75
C LYS A 53 -21.59 28.86 -12.82
N SER A 54 -21.86 28.25 -13.95
CA SER A 54 -22.96 27.31 -14.09
C SER A 54 -22.58 26.01 -14.81
N SER A 55 -23.34 24.94 -14.59
CA SER A 55 -23.22 23.69 -15.34
C SER A 55 -23.36 23.89 -16.85
N LYS A 56 -24.17 24.90 -17.25
CA LYS A 56 -24.40 25.25 -18.64
C LYS A 56 -23.15 25.81 -19.32
N ASP A 57 -22.33 26.58 -18.60
CA ASP A 57 -21.09 27.12 -19.13
C ASP A 57 -20.04 26.01 -19.26
N ARG A 58 -20.05 24.99 -18.37
CA ARG A 58 -19.19 23.81 -18.46
C ARG A 58 -19.52 22.94 -19.67
N GLU A 59 -20.81 22.72 -19.95
CA GLU A 59 -21.24 22.02 -21.17
C GLU A 59 -20.77 22.75 -22.43
N TRP A 60 -20.92 24.08 -22.46
CA TRP A 60 -20.44 24.90 -23.56
C TRP A 60 -18.92 24.77 -23.76
N SER A 61 -18.11 24.73 -22.69
CA SER A 61 -16.67 24.52 -22.77
C SER A 61 -16.32 23.19 -23.43
N LYS A 62 -17.06 22.13 -23.12
CA LYS A 62 -16.90 20.81 -23.73
C LYS A 62 -17.27 20.78 -25.21
N GLU A 63 -18.35 21.48 -25.60
CA GLU A 63 -18.71 21.63 -27.02
C GLU A 63 -17.66 22.44 -27.78
N PHE A 64 -17.14 23.52 -27.19
CA PHE A 64 -16.05 24.30 -27.76
C PHE A 64 -14.78 23.45 -27.96
N ARG A 65 -14.44 22.56 -26.98
CA ARG A 65 -13.33 21.61 -27.10
C ARG A 65 -13.49 20.71 -28.32
N LYS A 66 -14.68 20.18 -28.59
CA LYS A 66 -14.93 19.33 -29.76
C LYS A 66 -14.59 20.07 -31.07
N LEU A 67 -14.94 21.37 -31.16
CA LEU A 67 -14.60 22.18 -32.30
C LEU A 67 -13.09 22.40 -32.41
N LEU A 68 -12.41 22.71 -31.29
CA LEU A 68 -10.95 22.83 -31.24
C LEU A 68 -10.23 21.57 -31.68
N LEU A 69 -10.66 20.38 -31.25
CA LEU A 69 -10.09 19.09 -31.67
C LEU A 69 -10.23 18.87 -33.19
N SER A 70 -11.39 19.24 -33.78
CA SER A 70 -11.58 19.16 -35.21
C SER A 70 -10.64 20.09 -35.98
N GLU A 71 -10.44 21.31 -35.48
CA GLU A 71 -9.50 22.28 -36.07
C GLU A 71 -8.05 21.88 -35.85
N MET A 72 -7.71 21.26 -34.73
CA MET A 72 -6.38 20.67 -34.48
C MET A 72 -6.02 19.66 -35.54
N ASP A 73 -6.92 18.71 -35.83
CA ASP A 73 -6.73 17.70 -36.87
C ASP A 73 -6.50 18.33 -38.26
N SER A 74 -7.21 19.43 -38.56
CA SER A 74 -7.04 20.19 -39.78
C SER A 74 -5.69 20.88 -39.81
N ALA A 75 -5.29 21.57 -38.73
CA ALA A 75 -4.00 22.25 -38.63
C ALA A 75 -2.82 21.29 -38.80
N LEU A 76 -2.87 20.13 -38.13
CA LEU A 76 -1.84 19.11 -38.23
C LEU A 76 -1.74 18.51 -39.64
N ARG A 77 -2.86 18.21 -40.29
CA ARG A 77 -2.88 17.77 -41.70
C ARG A 77 -2.26 18.78 -42.66
N ASN A 78 -2.52 20.04 -42.42
CA ASN A 78 -1.97 21.14 -43.21
C ASN A 78 -0.56 21.56 -42.81
N LYS A 79 0.03 20.92 -41.80
CA LYS A 79 1.36 21.25 -41.21
C LYS A 79 1.44 22.69 -40.69
N ASP A 80 0.32 23.28 -40.29
CA ASP A 80 0.28 24.58 -39.63
C ASP A 80 0.51 24.42 -38.12
N TYR A 81 1.76 24.30 -37.75
CA TYR A 81 2.18 24.10 -36.36
C TYR A 81 1.97 25.35 -35.49
N ALA A 82 1.92 26.53 -36.09
CA ALA A 82 1.65 27.77 -35.35
C ALA A 82 0.19 27.80 -34.91
N LEU A 83 -0.73 27.47 -35.82
CA LEU A 83 -2.14 27.33 -35.47
C LEU A 83 -2.37 26.16 -34.49
N ALA A 84 -1.73 25.02 -34.70
CA ALA A 84 -1.83 23.88 -33.81
C ALA A 84 -1.44 24.23 -32.35
N LYS A 85 -0.38 25.01 -32.16
CA LYS A 85 0.05 25.51 -30.84
C LYS A 85 -1.00 26.41 -30.18
N VAL A 86 -1.61 27.31 -30.91
CA VAL A 86 -2.69 28.18 -30.40
C VAL A 86 -3.91 27.33 -30.00
N ILE A 87 -4.26 26.34 -30.82
CA ILE A 87 -5.37 25.43 -30.50
C ILE A 87 -5.07 24.63 -29.25
N ASP A 88 -3.84 24.14 -29.09
CA ASP A 88 -3.41 23.35 -27.92
C ASP A 88 -3.54 24.18 -26.63
N GLU A 89 -3.11 25.42 -26.64
CA GLU A 89 -3.28 26.35 -25.52
C GLU A 89 -4.77 26.55 -25.17
N HIS A 90 -5.64 26.70 -26.14
CA HIS A 90 -7.08 26.80 -25.90
C HIS A 90 -7.67 25.46 -25.41
N LEU A 91 -7.22 24.34 -25.90
CA LEU A 91 -7.61 23.01 -25.39
C LEU A 91 -7.26 22.86 -23.92
N PHE A 92 -6.06 23.22 -23.51
CA PHE A 92 -5.66 23.22 -22.11
C PHE A 92 -6.66 24.03 -21.25
N TYR A 93 -6.96 25.26 -21.61
CA TYR A 93 -7.89 26.08 -20.84
C TYR A 93 -9.30 25.51 -20.79
N THR A 94 -9.78 24.76 -21.77
CA THR A 94 -11.09 24.10 -21.69
C THR A 94 -11.12 23.00 -20.61
N TYR A 95 -9.98 22.36 -20.33
CA TYR A 95 -9.86 21.42 -19.21
C TYR A 95 -9.74 22.14 -17.87
N VAL A 96 -8.84 23.12 -17.78
CA VAL A 96 -8.62 23.93 -16.56
C VAL A 96 -9.93 24.58 -16.09
N TYR A 97 -10.74 25.04 -17.00
CA TYR A 97 -12.04 25.65 -16.75
C TYR A 97 -13.02 24.73 -16.01
N ASN A 98 -13.07 23.45 -16.36
CA ASN A 98 -13.93 22.45 -15.76
C ASN A 98 -13.29 21.75 -14.55
N ALA A 99 -11.97 21.74 -14.45
CA ALA A 99 -11.20 21.01 -13.47
C ALA A 99 -11.61 21.21 -12.00
N PRO A 100 -11.96 22.42 -11.51
CA PRO A 100 -12.42 22.60 -10.13
C PRO A 100 -13.73 21.89 -9.79
N TYR A 101 -14.51 21.49 -10.78
CA TYR A 101 -15.86 20.95 -10.63
C TYR A 101 -15.99 19.50 -11.07
N GLU A 102 -15.10 19.04 -11.94
CA GLU A 102 -15.16 17.70 -12.52
C GLU A 102 -13.81 16.97 -12.36
N PHE A 103 -13.84 15.85 -11.65
CA PHE A 103 -12.61 15.14 -11.31
C PHE A 103 -11.87 14.60 -12.55
N GLU A 104 -12.59 14.13 -13.57
CA GLU A 104 -11.97 13.71 -14.82
C GLU A 104 -11.27 14.87 -15.53
N GLU A 105 -11.93 16.03 -15.60
CA GLU A 105 -11.35 17.26 -16.19
C GLU A 105 -10.11 17.72 -15.41
N TYR A 106 -10.13 17.59 -14.08
CA TYR A 106 -8.96 17.83 -13.23
C TYR A 106 -7.81 16.89 -13.57
N LEU A 107 -8.07 15.59 -13.72
CA LEU A 107 -7.05 14.60 -14.08
C LEU A 107 -6.46 14.86 -15.48
N MET A 108 -7.26 15.39 -16.39
CA MET A 108 -6.81 15.81 -17.73
C MET A 108 -5.98 17.09 -17.69
N ALA A 109 -6.36 18.06 -16.87
CA ALA A 109 -5.71 19.36 -16.77
C ALA A 109 -4.39 19.30 -15.98
N ILE A 110 -4.38 18.60 -14.84
CA ILE A 110 -3.28 18.65 -13.87
C ILE A 110 -1.94 18.16 -14.46
N GLU A 111 -1.98 17.24 -15.41
CA GLU A 111 -0.83 16.65 -16.10
C GLU A 111 -0.82 16.95 -17.60
N TYR A 112 -1.44 18.06 -18.03
CA TYR A 112 -1.72 18.33 -19.45
C TYR A 112 -0.48 18.21 -20.34
N ASP A 113 0.62 18.84 -19.95
CA ASP A 113 1.86 18.91 -20.74
C ASP A 113 2.73 17.65 -20.62
N LYS A 114 2.37 16.68 -19.75
CA LYS A 114 3.12 15.43 -19.66
C LYS A 114 2.92 14.59 -20.91
N PRO A 115 3.95 13.89 -21.41
CA PRO A 115 3.80 12.92 -22.48
C PRO A 115 2.86 11.78 -22.06
N LEU A 116 2.19 11.16 -23.04
CA LEU A 116 1.11 10.19 -22.81
C LEU A 116 1.53 9.02 -21.88
N ASP A 117 2.75 8.54 -22.06
CA ASP A 117 3.34 7.46 -21.24
C ASP A 117 3.66 7.91 -19.79
N LYS A 118 3.58 9.21 -19.51
CA LYS A 118 3.81 9.82 -18.19
C LYS A 118 2.55 10.25 -17.49
N LYS A 119 1.42 10.31 -18.20
CA LYS A 119 0.14 10.67 -17.61
C LYS A 119 -0.39 9.52 -16.76
N PHE A 120 -0.91 9.87 -15.57
CA PHE A 120 -1.51 8.86 -14.69
C PHE A 120 -2.84 8.32 -15.24
N TYR A 121 -3.75 9.22 -15.60
CA TYR A 121 -5.13 8.85 -15.89
C TYR A 121 -5.33 8.25 -17.28
N ILE A 122 -4.84 8.92 -18.34
CA ILE A 122 -5.18 8.58 -19.72
C ILE A 122 -4.86 7.12 -20.09
N PRO A 123 -3.67 6.58 -19.81
CA PRO A 123 -3.37 5.18 -20.14
C PRO A 123 -4.26 4.17 -19.39
N ARG A 124 -4.79 4.57 -18.24
CA ARG A 124 -5.56 3.74 -17.30
C ARG A 124 -7.06 4.08 -17.31
N GLN A 125 -7.49 4.99 -18.18
CA GLN A 125 -8.87 5.52 -18.22
C GLN A 125 -9.92 4.40 -18.24
N ARG A 126 -9.69 3.34 -19.03
CA ARG A 126 -10.63 2.23 -19.18
C ARG A 126 -11.10 1.67 -17.84
N TYR A 127 -10.19 1.40 -16.91
CA TYR A 127 -10.55 0.81 -15.63
C TYR A 127 -10.69 1.85 -14.50
N LEU A 128 -10.02 3.02 -14.61
CA LEU A 128 -10.13 4.07 -13.59
C LEU A 128 -11.43 4.87 -13.69
N LYS A 129 -12.08 4.92 -14.86
CA LYS A 129 -13.27 5.77 -15.10
C LYS A 129 -14.36 5.56 -14.06
N ARG A 130 -14.69 4.33 -13.71
CA ARG A 130 -15.72 4.03 -12.69
C ARG A 130 -15.37 4.57 -11.31
N TYR A 131 -14.06 4.57 -10.93
CA TYR A 131 -13.64 5.15 -9.66
C TYR A 131 -13.70 6.68 -9.73
N VAL A 132 -13.27 7.26 -10.83
CA VAL A 132 -13.35 8.71 -11.07
C VAL A 132 -14.79 9.18 -10.99
N ASP A 133 -15.75 8.43 -11.56
CA ASP A 133 -17.17 8.75 -11.47
C ASP A 133 -17.72 8.67 -10.04
N ALA A 134 -17.28 7.69 -9.25
CA ALA A 134 -17.66 7.60 -7.84
C ALA A 134 -17.05 8.74 -6.99
N TYR A 135 -15.79 9.08 -7.21
CA TYR A 135 -15.17 10.25 -6.59
C TYR A 135 -15.88 11.56 -7.01
N GLN A 136 -16.35 11.66 -8.27
CA GLN A 136 -17.15 12.79 -8.72
C GLN A 136 -18.43 12.93 -7.89
N ARG A 137 -19.14 11.84 -7.62
CA ARG A 137 -20.36 11.86 -6.79
C ARG A 137 -20.09 12.29 -5.35
N VAL A 138 -18.87 11.98 -4.82
CA VAL A 138 -18.41 12.53 -3.53
C VAL A 138 -18.23 14.05 -3.65
N LEU A 139 -17.58 14.53 -4.73
CA LEU A 139 -17.33 15.94 -4.99
C LEU A 139 -18.62 16.75 -5.13
N ASP A 140 -19.65 16.16 -5.74
CA ASP A 140 -20.98 16.76 -5.95
C ASP A 140 -21.86 16.69 -4.69
N GLY A 141 -21.41 16.06 -3.62
CA GLY A 141 -22.17 15.88 -2.39
C GLY A 141 -23.32 14.88 -2.52
N GLU A 142 -23.27 13.97 -3.50
CA GLU A 142 -24.27 12.92 -3.69
C GLU A 142 -24.00 11.70 -2.79
N LEU A 143 -22.73 11.51 -2.37
CA LEU A 143 -22.30 10.42 -1.50
C LEU A 143 -21.80 10.96 -0.16
N ASP A 144 -22.22 10.31 0.91
CA ASP A 144 -21.70 10.51 2.27
C ASP A 144 -20.54 9.56 2.55
N PHE A 145 -20.51 8.41 1.86
CA PHE A 145 -19.50 7.38 2.02
C PHE A 145 -19.13 6.72 0.69
N LEU A 146 -17.83 6.60 0.46
CA LEU A 146 -17.26 5.85 -0.66
C LEU A 146 -16.23 4.85 -0.15
N SER A 147 -16.42 3.57 -0.48
CA SER A 147 -15.45 2.52 -0.23
C SER A 147 -14.89 2.00 -1.55
N VAL A 148 -13.56 1.97 -1.66
CA VAL A 148 -12.85 1.50 -2.85
C VAL A 148 -11.90 0.38 -2.47
N SER A 149 -12.13 -0.83 -2.98
CA SER A 149 -11.22 -1.95 -2.79
C SER A 149 -10.73 -2.49 -4.12
N MET A 150 -9.41 -2.65 -4.21
CA MET A 150 -8.71 -3.07 -5.43
C MET A 150 -7.63 -4.11 -5.10
N PRO A 151 -7.28 -4.98 -6.07
CA PRO A 151 -6.17 -5.91 -5.94
C PRO A 151 -4.86 -5.18 -5.64
N LYS A 152 -3.99 -5.85 -4.91
CA LYS A 152 -2.60 -5.40 -4.76
C LYS A 152 -1.96 -5.24 -6.13
N ARG A 153 -1.37 -4.09 -6.38
CA ARG A 153 -0.63 -3.84 -7.61
C ARG A 153 0.77 -4.39 -7.50
N SER A 154 1.25 -4.99 -8.59
CA SER A 154 2.63 -5.46 -8.69
C SER A 154 3.58 -4.28 -8.61
N GLY A 155 4.54 -4.40 -7.71
CA GLY A 155 5.58 -3.41 -7.48
C GLY A 155 6.63 -3.39 -8.58
N LYS A 156 7.74 -2.73 -8.31
CA LYS A 156 8.75 -2.21 -9.22
C LYS A 156 9.97 -3.12 -9.20
N LEU A 157 10.42 -3.52 -10.37
CA LEU A 157 11.37 -4.59 -10.61
C LEU A 157 12.83 -4.24 -10.29
N ILE A 158 13.54 -5.18 -9.63
CA ILE A 158 15.00 -5.19 -9.38
C ILE A 158 15.58 -6.50 -9.89
N SER A 159 16.83 -6.49 -10.40
CA SER A 159 17.50 -7.70 -10.86
C SER A 159 17.64 -8.74 -9.74
N LYS A 160 17.46 -10.02 -10.07
CA LYS A 160 17.56 -11.14 -9.11
C LYS A 160 18.89 -11.23 -8.39
N ASP A 161 19.98 -10.83 -9.02
CA ASP A 161 21.32 -10.88 -8.43
C ASP A 161 21.62 -9.73 -7.45
N CYS A 162 20.69 -8.76 -7.30
CA CYS A 162 20.88 -7.64 -6.41
C CYS A 162 20.95 -8.13 -4.95
N PRO A 163 22.01 -7.82 -4.19
CA PRO A 163 22.10 -8.26 -2.79
C PRO A 163 21.12 -7.48 -1.91
N VAL A 164 20.48 -8.20 -0.99
CA VAL A 164 19.57 -7.64 0.01
C VAL A 164 19.92 -8.20 1.38
N LEU A 165 20.05 -7.34 2.39
CA LEU A 165 20.25 -7.78 3.76
C LEU A 165 18.90 -8.11 4.40
N THR A 166 18.81 -9.32 4.97
CA THR A 166 17.67 -9.81 5.74
C THR A 166 18.04 -9.98 7.22
N VAL A 167 17.08 -10.25 8.07
CA VAL A 167 17.34 -10.58 9.49
C VAL A 167 18.16 -11.87 9.64
N ASP A 168 18.16 -12.76 8.63
CA ASP A 168 18.87 -14.03 8.61
C ASP A 168 20.24 -13.97 7.91
N GLY A 169 20.62 -12.78 7.38
CA GLY A 169 21.86 -12.58 6.64
C GLY A 169 21.63 -12.06 5.23
N TRP A 170 22.68 -12.04 4.42
CA TRP A 170 22.63 -11.57 3.04
C TRP A 170 22.02 -12.62 2.11
N LYS A 171 21.01 -12.18 1.33
CA LYS A 171 20.39 -12.94 0.23
C LYS A 171 20.53 -12.17 -1.08
N THR A 172 20.26 -12.82 -2.22
CA THR A 172 19.99 -12.10 -3.45
C THR A 172 18.50 -11.74 -3.54
N HIS A 173 18.15 -10.73 -4.33
CA HIS A 173 16.75 -10.31 -4.48
C HIS A 173 15.87 -11.44 -5.02
N GLY A 174 16.44 -12.29 -5.91
CA GLY A 174 15.76 -13.46 -6.45
C GLY A 174 15.56 -14.61 -5.45
N ASP A 175 16.33 -14.65 -4.35
CA ASP A 175 16.21 -15.68 -3.30
C ASP A 175 15.24 -15.30 -2.19
N LEU A 176 14.71 -14.06 -2.21
CA LEU A 176 13.75 -13.61 -1.23
C LEU A 176 12.42 -14.36 -1.36
N LYS A 177 11.86 -14.72 -0.22
CA LYS A 177 10.60 -15.46 -0.10
C LYS A 177 9.62 -14.70 0.78
N ILE A 178 8.34 -14.98 0.59
CA ILE A 178 7.29 -14.49 1.49
C ILE A 178 7.64 -14.93 2.92
N GLY A 179 7.62 -13.95 3.84
CA GLY A 179 8.00 -14.16 5.24
C GLY A 179 9.42 -13.75 5.58
N ASP A 180 10.32 -13.58 4.61
CA ASP A 180 11.63 -12.98 4.86
C ASP A 180 11.46 -11.56 5.39
N LYS A 181 12.42 -11.11 6.20
CA LYS A 181 12.42 -9.74 6.73
C LYS A 181 13.61 -8.97 6.19
N VAL A 182 13.34 -7.98 5.36
CA VAL A 182 14.29 -6.98 4.83
C VAL A 182 14.25 -5.71 5.70
N PHE A 183 14.99 -4.66 5.37
CA PHE A 183 15.05 -3.46 6.22
C PHE A 183 14.50 -2.22 5.51
N GLY A 184 13.70 -1.42 6.23
CA GLY A 184 13.19 -0.12 5.79
C GLY A 184 14.21 1.03 5.93
N ILE A 185 13.79 2.26 5.57
CA ILE A 185 14.62 3.48 5.70
C ILE A 185 15.05 3.75 7.15
N ASP A 186 14.17 3.44 8.09
CA ASP A 186 14.35 3.59 9.54
C ASP A 186 15.26 2.53 10.15
N GLY A 187 15.72 1.57 9.36
CA GLY A 187 16.57 0.46 9.81
C GLY A 187 15.82 -0.68 10.52
N LYS A 188 14.49 -0.62 10.62
CA LYS A 188 13.69 -1.69 11.21
C LYS A 188 13.43 -2.82 10.21
N PRO A 189 13.27 -4.07 10.70
CA PRO A 189 12.86 -5.18 9.87
C PRO A 189 11.46 -4.95 9.28
N LYS A 190 11.31 -5.21 7.97
CA LYS A 190 10.08 -5.17 7.18
C LYS A 190 9.87 -6.52 6.53
N ARG A 191 8.68 -7.09 6.69
CA ARG A 191 8.40 -8.42 6.17
C ARG A 191 8.13 -8.36 4.67
N VAL A 192 8.68 -9.31 3.93
CA VAL A 192 8.30 -9.58 2.54
C VAL A 192 6.93 -10.25 2.56
N VAL A 193 5.91 -9.53 2.11
CA VAL A 193 4.53 -10.03 2.08
C VAL A 193 4.19 -10.65 0.73
N TRP A 194 4.94 -10.31 -0.32
CA TRP A 194 4.77 -10.86 -1.65
C TRP A 194 6.08 -10.87 -2.45
N VAL A 195 6.24 -11.87 -3.34
CA VAL A 195 7.30 -11.95 -4.35
C VAL A 195 6.61 -12.06 -5.70
N HIS A 196 6.85 -11.07 -6.57
CA HIS A 196 6.25 -11.02 -7.90
C HIS A 196 6.95 -11.97 -8.87
N PRO A 197 6.25 -12.40 -9.95
CA PRO A 197 6.86 -13.18 -11.02
C PRO A 197 8.07 -12.48 -11.62
N ASP A 198 8.88 -13.29 -12.31
CA ASP A 198 10.05 -12.82 -13.00
C ASP A 198 9.70 -11.90 -14.17
N ASP A 199 10.45 -10.82 -14.32
CA ASP A 199 10.39 -9.87 -15.44
C ASP A 199 11.81 -9.37 -15.73
N TYR A 200 12.02 -8.38 -16.60
CA TYR A 200 13.34 -7.98 -17.04
C TYR A 200 13.72 -6.56 -16.62
N ALA A 201 14.87 -6.44 -15.95
CA ALA A 201 15.54 -5.17 -15.73
C ALA A 201 16.12 -4.66 -17.07
N THR A 202 15.81 -3.42 -17.40
CA THR A 202 16.16 -2.80 -18.70
C THR A 202 17.16 -1.65 -18.57
N HIS A 203 17.47 -1.21 -17.34
CA HIS A 203 18.31 -0.06 -17.05
C HIS A 203 19.33 -0.36 -15.95
N ARG A 204 20.48 0.31 -16.04
CA ARG A 204 21.52 0.30 -15.02
C ARG A 204 21.60 1.68 -14.38
N ILE A 205 21.44 1.74 -13.06
CA ILE A 205 21.75 2.90 -12.23
C ILE A 205 23.15 2.72 -11.65
N THR A 206 24.04 3.65 -11.93
CA THR A 206 25.40 3.70 -11.34
C THR A 206 25.44 4.83 -10.31
N LEU A 207 25.79 4.51 -9.07
CA LEU A 207 25.94 5.48 -7.99
C LEU A 207 27.36 6.06 -7.93
N THR A 208 27.54 7.22 -7.33
CA THR A 208 28.85 7.89 -7.18
C THR A 208 29.82 7.13 -6.29
N ASN A 209 29.37 6.19 -5.51
CA ASN A 209 30.16 5.28 -4.70
C ASN A 209 30.58 4.01 -5.45
N GLY A 210 30.16 3.87 -6.74
CA GLY A 210 30.50 2.76 -7.62
C GLY A 210 29.57 1.53 -7.51
N GLU A 211 28.47 1.62 -6.77
CA GLU A 211 27.45 0.58 -6.78
C GLU A 211 26.57 0.67 -8.04
N GLU A 212 26.22 -0.47 -8.57
CA GLU A 212 25.33 -0.60 -9.72
C GLU A 212 24.07 -1.37 -9.31
N ILE A 213 22.91 -0.89 -9.74
CA ILE A 213 21.63 -1.54 -9.54
C ILE A 213 20.94 -1.66 -10.90
N LEU A 214 20.52 -2.87 -11.25
CA LEU A 214 19.77 -3.13 -12.47
C LEU A 214 18.28 -3.16 -12.14
N THR A 215 17.48 -2.42 -12.91
CA THR A 215 16.08 -2.16 -12.64
C THR A 215 15.28 -1.93 -13.91
N SER A 216 13.94 -1.90 -13.85
CA SER A 216 13.11 -1.48 -14.97
C SER A 216 13.07 0.05 -15.11
N ALA A 217 12.60 0.53 -16.28
CA ALA A 217 12.41 1.96 -16.54
C ALA A 217 11.39 2.59 -15.56
N GLU A 218 10.37 1.82 -15.21
CA GLU A 218 9.22 2.22 -14.39
C GLU A 218 9.48 2.09 -12.89
N HIS A 219 10.68 1.60 -12.49
CA HIS A 219 11.02 1.47 -11.08
C HIS A 219 11.17 2.85 -10.43
N GLU A 220 10.38 3.12 -9.41
CA GLU A 220 10.38 4.40 -8.69
C GLU A 220 11.35 4.38 -7.51
N TRP A 221 11.95 5.53 -7.27
CA TRP A 221 12.96 5.78 -6.28
C TRP A 221 12.59 7.00 -5.45
N LEU A 222 12.69 6.90 -4.14
CA LEU A 222 12.69 8.09 -3.29
C LEU A 222 14.06 8.77 -3.40
N ILE A 223 14.09 10.01 -3.92
CA ILE A 223 15.30 10.75 -4.30
C ILE A 223 15.21 12.20 -3.80
N TYR A 224 16.30 12.72 -3.23
CA TYR A 224 16.46 14.16 -3.03
C TYR A 224 16.95 14.81 -4.33
N ASP A 225 16.10 15.59 -5.00
CA ASP A 225 16.49 16.38 -6.17
C ASP A 225 17.13 17.71 -5.72
N LYS A 226 18.45 17.79 -5.80
CA LYS A 226 19.21 18.99 -5.42
C LYS A 226 18.88 20.22 -6.26
N ALA A 227 18.39 20.05 -7.48
CA ALA A 227 18.00 21.15 -8.35
C ALA A 227 16.68 21.79 -7.91
N ARG A 228 15.84 21.03 -7.21
CA ARG A 228 14.56 21.45 -6.63
C ARG A 228 14.66 21.74 -5.12
N GLY A 229 15.61 21.10 -4.42
CA GLY A 229 15.81 21.25 -2.98
C GLY A 229 14.86 20.42 -2.11
N VAL A 230 14.18 19.40 -2.68
CA VAL A 230 13.17 18.57 -2.02
C VAL A 230 13.38 17.09 -2.31
N ASP A 231 12.84 16.23 -1.46
CA ASP A 231 12.73 14.80 -1.72
C ASP A 231 11.55 14.55 -2.69
N CYS A 232 11.77 13.75 -3.73
CA CYS A 232 10.82 13.44 -4.80
C CYS A 232 10.83 11.95 -5.08
N ILE A 233 9.73 11.43 -5.63
CA ILE A 233 9.69 10.09 -6.21
C ILE A 233 9.90 10.24 -7.71
N TYR A 234 10.88 9.52 -8.26
CA TYR A 234 11.19 9.49 -9.67
C TYR A 234 11.27 8.07 -10.20
N GLU A 235 10.72 7.83 -11.38
CA GLU A 235 11.03 6.61 -12.14
C GLU A 235 12.46 6.64 -12.68
N THR A 236 13.06 5.45 -12.85
CA THR A 236 14.39 5.31 -13.45
C THR A 236 14.48 6.00 -14.83
N GLY A 237 13.49 5.76 -15.71
CA GLY A 237 13.43 6.36 -17.04
C GLY A 237 13.22 7.88 -17.00
N GLU A 238 12.56 8.40 -15.99
CA GLU A 238 12.38 9.83 -15.80
C GLU A 238 13.68 10.51 -15.37
N MET A 239 14.39 9.97 -14.41
CA MET A 239 15.70 10.47 -14.02
C MET A 239 16.70 10.44 -15.18
N LEU A 240 16.62 9.44 -16.08
CA LEU A 240 17.42 9.37 -17.29
C LEU A 240 17.13 10.55 -18.24
N LYS A 241 15.85 10.85 -18.48
CA LYS A 241 15.42 11.98 -19.34
C LYS A 241 15.82 13.34 -18.76
N LEU A 242 15.66 13.52 -17.45
CA LEU A 242 16.00 14.75 -16.74
C LEU A 242 17.51 14.99 -16.62
N GLY A 243 18.31 13.96 -16.80
CA GLY A 243 19.77 13.98 -16.71
C GLY A 243 20.27 13.99 -15.26
N CYS A 244 21.25 13.12 -14.98
CA CYS A 244 21.82 12.96 -13.63
C CYS A 244 22.67 14.16 -13.17
N ARG A 245 22.91 15.17 -14.03
CA ARG A 245 23.69 16.37 -13.72
C ARG A 245 22.99 17.66 -14.15
N LYS A 246 23.09 18.68 -13.30
CA LYS A 246 22.69 20.06 -13.62
C LYS A 246 23.85 21.01 -13.24
N ASN A 247 24.27 21.86 -14.17
CA ASN A 247 25.40 22.79 -13.99
C ASN A 247 26.67 22.10 -13.45
N SER A 248 27.07 20.98 -14.07
CA SER A 248 28.23 20.14 -13.72
C SER A 248 28.18 19.50 -12.31
N ARG A 249 27.09 19.64 -11.58
CA ARG A 249 26.88 19.02 -10.26
C ARG A 249 25.86 17.87 -10.39
N ASN A 250 26.03 16.83 -9.55
CA ASN A 250 25.05 15.77 -9.48
C ASN A 250 23.70 16.33 -9.00
N ARG A 251 22.61 15.85 -9.60
CA ARG A 251 21.23 16.30 -9.36
C ARG A 251 20.54 15.42 -8.32
N PHE A 252 20.56 14.11 -8.51
CA PHE A 252 19.79 13.16 -7.74
C PHE A 252 20.60 12.52 -6.63
N TYR A 253 20.09 12.56 -5.40
CA TYR A 253 20.72 12.01 -4.21
C TYR A 253 19.77 11.03 -3.51
N LEU A 254 20.33 9.91 -3.04
CA LEU A 254 19.58 8.96 -2.20
C LEU A 254 19.24 9.58 -0.84
N PRO A 255 18.13 9.18 -0.19
CA PRO A 255 17.80 9.65 1.15
C PRO A 255 18.82 9.17 2.19
N PHE A 256 18.78 9.77 3.39
CA PHE A 256 19.53 9.26 4.53
C PHE A 256 18.96 7.95 5.03
N LEU A 257 19.83 7.03 5.41
CA LEU A 257 19.47 5.73 5.97
C LEU A 257 19.86 5.67 7.45
N SER A 258 18.96 5.22 8.31
CA SER A 258 19.29 4.93 9.71
C SER A 258 20.14 3.66 9.82
N PRO A 259 20.98 3.48 10.85
CA PRO A 259 21.60 2.17 11.11
C PRO A 259 20.53 1.07 11.19
N ILE A 260 20.85 -0.11 10.67
CA ILE A 260 19.96 -1.27 10.79
C ILE A 260 19.80 -1.63 12.28
N ASN A 261 18.56 -1.77 12.73
CA ASN A 261 18.24 -2.05 14.12
C ASN A 261 18.02 -3.55 14.34
N MET A 262 18.95 -4.19 15.01
CA MET A 262 18.92 -5.60 15.39
C MET A 262 19.20 -5.74 16.87
N PRO A 263 18.68 -6.79 17.55
CA PRO A 263 18.99 -7.07 18.94
C PRO A 263 20.45 -7.43 19.14
N GLU A 264 20.94 -7.27 20.35
CA GLU A 264 22.25 -7.75 20.76
C GLU A 264 22.29 -9.28 20.69
N LYS A 265 23.43 -9.81 20.24
CA LYS A 265 23.68 -11.25 20.11
C LYS A 265 24.90 -11.70 20.91
N GLU A 266 24.84 -12.92 21.44
CA GLU A 266 26.04 -13.62 21.88
C GLU A 266 26.85 -14.08 20.65
N LEU A 267 28.07 -13.58 20.53
CA LEU A 267 28.94 -13.84 19.39
C LEU A 267 30.17 -14.63 19.84
N PRO A 268 30.66 -15.60 19.04
CA PRO A 268 31.78 -16.47 19.41
C PRO A 268 33.08 -15.72 19.72
N VAL A 269 33.29 -14.57 19.06
CA VAL A 269 34.41 -13.64 19.30
C VAL A 269 33.83 -12.27 19.55
N PRO A 270 34.20 -11.53 20.60
CA PRO A 270 33.76 -10.16 20.79
C PRO A 270 34.02 -9.31 19.53
N PRO A 271 33.05 -8.46 19.10
CA PRO A 271 33.13 -7.78 17.81
C PRO A 271 34.42 -6.99 17.60
N TYR A 272 34.85 -6.21 18.60
CA TYR A 272 36.11 -5.45 18.54
C TYR A 272 37.30 -6.37 18.28
N VAL A 273 37.39 -7.52 19.00
CA VAL A 273 38.48 -8.50 18.86
C VAL A 273 38.53 -9.09 17.45
N LEU A 274 37.36 -9.44 16.91
CA LEU A 274 37.29 -9.93 15.53
C LEU A 274 37.74 -8.85 14.54
N GLY A 275 37.28 -7.61 14.69
CA GLY A 275 37.68 -6.48 13.83
C GLY A 275 39.20 -6.26 13.88
N ALA A 276 39.78 -6.25 15.06
CA ALA A 276 41.22 -6.09 15.25
C ALA A 276 42.02 -7.25 14.64
N TRP A 277 41.54 -8.49 14.79
CA TRP A 277 42.22 -9.66 14.18
C TRP A 277 42.06 -9.70 12.65
N LEU A 278 40.93 -9.25 12.12
CA LEU A 278 40.71 -9.13 10.67
C LEU A 278 41.69 -8.15 10.03
N GLY A 279 42.10 -7.08 10.72
CA GLY A 279 43.16 -6.17 10.31
C GLY A 279 44.53 -6.80 10.51
N ASP A 280 45.12 -6.63 11.67
CA ASP A 280 46.52 -6.97 11.99
C ASP A 280 46.77 -8.45 12.35
N GLY A 281 45.77 -9.32 12.35
CA GLY A 281 45.93 -10.72 12.73
C GLY A 281 46.60 -11.57 11.64
N THR A 282 47.32 -12.60 12.03
CA THR A 282 47.90 -13.59 11.13
C THR A 282 46.79 -14.58 10.73
N THR A 283 46.55 -14.79 9.42
CA THR A 283 45.40 -15.55 8.89
C THR A 283 45.27 -16.98 9.44
N ASN A 284 46.39 -17.67 9.70
CA ASN A 284 46.41 -19.04 10.17
C ASN A 284 46.93 -19.21 11.63
N LYS A 285 47.04 -18.13 12.36
CA LYS A 285 47.50 -18.12 13.76
C LYS A 285 46.72 -17.12 14.59
N PRO A 286 46.50 -17.34 15.90
CA PRO A 286 45.85 -16.38 16.80
C PRO A 286 46.86 -15.33 17.26
N VAL A 287 47.56 -14.73 16.32
CA VAL A 287 48.71 -13.80 16.54
C VAL A 287 48.39 -12.48 15.85
N MET A 288 48.60 -11.40 16.54
CA MET A 288 48.53 -10.04 15.99
C MET A 288 49.92 -9.39 16.05
N THR A 289 50.16 -8.49 15.08
CA THR A 289 51.43 -7.76 14.96
C THR A 289 51.10 -6.26 14.91
N ASN A 290 51.50 -5.56 15.95
CA ASN A 290 51.20 -4.13 16.10
C ASN A 290 52.45 -3.31 16.37
N ASP A 291 52.41 -2.00 16.13
CA ASP A 291 53.43 -1.08 16.62
C ASP A 291 53.36 -1.07 18.18
N VAL A 292 54.53 -0.95 18.85
CA VAL A 292 54.59 -0.88 20.33
C VAL A 292 53.78 0.27 20.91
N LYS A 293 53.62 1.37 20.18
CA LYS A 293 52.74 2.50 20.59
C LYS A 293 51.25 2.19 20.57
N ASP A 294 50.86 1.11 19.92
CA ASP A 294 49.47 0.65 19.77
C ASP A 294 49.11 -0.46 20.77
N ILE A 295 49.85 -0.59 21.82
CA ILE A 295 49.64 -1.58 22.91
C ILE A 295 48.19 -1.49 23.47
N GLY A 296 47.53 -0.37 23.35
CA GLY A 296 46.13 -0.18 23.76
C GLY A 296 45.15 -1.19 23.10
N ILE A 297 45.43 -1.64 21.85
CA ILE A 297 44.63 -2.67 21.17
C ILE A 297 44.77 -3.99 21.92
N VAL A 298 45.99 -4.39 22.29
CA VAL A 298 46.24 -5.63 23.05
C VAL A 298 45.56 -5.57 24.41
N CYS A 299 45.67 -4.43 25.13
CA CYS A 299 45.00 -4.24 26.43
C CYS A 299 43.47 -4.38 26.31
N GLU A 300 42.86 -3.86 25.27
CA GLU A 300 41.42 -3.98 25.03
C GLU A 300 40.99 -5.43 24.72
N ILE A 301 41.77 -6.15 23.91
CA ILE A 301 41.52 -7.58 23.63
C ILE A 301 41.63 -8.40 24.93
N MET A 302 42.58 -8.10 25.81
CA MET A 302 42.71 -8.73 27.12
C MET A 302 41.50 -8.42 28.00
N ARG A 303 41.03 -7.16 28.03
CA ARG A 303 39.83 -6.75 28.77
C ARG A 303 38.57 -7.51 28.30
N LEU A 304 38.50 -7.79 27.01
CA LEU A 304 37.38 -8.52 26.37
C LEU A 304 37.48 -10.06 26.52
N GLY A 305 38.38 -10.55 27.38
CA GLY A 305 38.38 -11.98 27.80
C GLY A 305 39.59 -12.80 27.32
N TYR A 306 40.45 -12.28 26.45
CA TYR A 306 41.66 -12.98 25.98
C TYR A 306 42.91 -12.50 26.78
N ASN A 307 42.91 -12.69 28.07
CA ASN A 307 43.93 -12.18 28.98
C ASN A 307 45.16 -13.11 29.14
N ASP A 308 45.15 -14.35 28.66
CA ASP A 308 46.32 -15.26 28.59
C ASP A 308 47.08 -14.97 27.28
N VAL A 309 48.11 -14.16 27.36
CA VAL A 309 48.84 -13.65 26.21
C VAL A 309 50.32 -13.94 26.31
N THR A 310 50.94 -14.17 25.17
CA THR A 310 52.39 -14.20 25.04
C THR A 310 52.81 -13.07 24.06
N THR A 311 53.61 -12.14 24.54
CA THR A 311 54.13 -11.00 23.77
C THR A 311 55.62 -11.09 23.55
N ALA A 312 56.08 -10.72 22.37
CA ALA A 312 57.51 -10.58 22.04
C ALA A 312 57.70 -9.36 21.09
N ILE A 313 58.82 -8.72 21.16
CA ILE A 313 59.23 -7.72 20.17
C ILE A 313 60.05 -8.45 19.12
N ASP A 314 59.66 -8.40 17.87
CA ASP A 314 60.44 -8.91 16.75
C ASP A 314 61.72 -8.10 16.60
N LYS A 315 62.90 -8.76 16.71
CA LYS A 315 64.21 -8.11 16.75
C LYS A 315 64.56 -7.44 15.42
N ASN A 316 63.98 -7.84 14.32
CA ASN A 316 64.34 -7.34 12.99
C ASN A 316 63.45 -6.14 12.62
N THR A 317 62.19 -6.15 13.02
CA THR A 317 61.18 -5.15 12.62
C THR A 317 60.85 -4.19 13.76
N GLY A 318 61.14 -4.51 15.03
CA GLY A 318 60.79 -3.72 16.22
C GLY A 318 59.29 -3.72 16.55
N VAL A 319 58.48 -4.52 15.88
CA VAL A 319 57.04 -4.60 16.10
C VAL A 319 56.69 -5.57 17.24
N LEU A 320 55.57 -5.30 17.92
CA LEU A 320 55.01 -6.14 18.98
C LEU A 320 54.25 -7.31 18.34
N VAL A 321 54.65 -8.53 18.66
CA VAL A 321 53.97 -9.76 18.24
C VAL A 321 53.28 -10.38 19.44
N THR A 322 51.96 -10.43 19.43
CA THR A 322 51.13 -10.94 20.55
C THR A 322 50.34 -12.16 20.13
N SER A 323 50.45 -13.26 20.88
CA SER A 323 49.65 -14.46 20.70
C SER A 323 48.60 -14.56 21.81
N PHE A 324 47.34 -14.79 21.43
CA PHE A 324 46.21 -14.86 22.35
C PHE A 324 45.76 -16.32 22.50
N ARG A 325 45.89 -16.90 23.74
CA ARG A 325 45.42 -18.23 24.04
C ARG A 325 43.87 -18.24 24.02
N GLY A 326 43.27 -19.28 23.44
CA GLY A 326 41.82 -19.39 23.30
C GLY A 326 41.28 -18.83 21.99
N LEU A 327 41.82 -17.71 21.51
CA LEU A 327 41.32 -16.99 20.31
C LEU A 327 41.23 -17.91 19.05
N ARG A 328 42.20 -18.81 18.88
CA ARG A 328 42.12 -19.80 17.75
C ARG A 328 40.86 -20.63 17.77
N LYS A 329 40.48 -21.16 18.94
CA LYS A 329 39.32 -22.03 19.10
C LYS A 329 38.04 -21.29 18.72
N ASP A 330 37.93 -20.01 19.10
CA ASP A 330 36.75 -19.21 18.84
C ASP A 330 36.72 -18.72 17.38
N LEU A 331 37.84 -18.37 16.77
CA LEU A 331 37.93 -18.09 15.33
C LEU A 331 37.62 -19.32 14.46
N GLN A 332 37.95 -20.53 14.95
CA GLN A 332 37.60 -21.77 14.23
C GLN A 332 36.09 -22.06 14.24
N LYS A 333 35.34 -21.62 15.27
CA LYS A 333 33.88 -21.68 15.27
C LYS A 333 33.28 -20.81 14.13
N LEU A 334 34.01 -19.76 13.74
CA LEU A 334 33.68 -18.87 12.64
C LEU A 334 34.25 -19.35 11.28
N GLY A 335 34.81 -20.56 11.19
CA GLY A 335 35.39 -21.11 9.98
C GLY A 335 36.74 -20.49 9.57
N MET A 336 37.46 -19.82 10.50
CA MET A 336 38.72 -19.13 10.23
C MET A 336 39.88 -19.64 11.11
N CYS A 337 41.11 -19.19 10.81
CA CYS A 337 42.31 -19.46 11.59
C CYS A 337 42.77 -20.95 11.62
N TYR A 338 42.46 -21.69 10.54
CA TYR A 338 43.04 -23.03 10.36
C TYR A 338 44.48 -22.95 9.89
N LYS A 339 45.29 -23.95 10.19
CA LYS A 339 46.73 -23.98 9.81
C LYS A 339 46.96 -23.89 8.28
N THR A 340 45.97 -24.34 7.52
CA THR A 340 45.97 -24.37 6.05
C THR A 340 45.50 -23.03 5.42
N ASP A 341 44.92 -22.12 6.21
CA ASP A 341 44.36 -20.87 5.71
C ASP A 341 45.47 -19.95 5.19
N LYS A 342 45.28 -19.47 3.97
CA LYS A 342 46.23 -18.53 3.33
C LYS A 342 45.64 -17.10 3.19
N LYS A 343 44.35 -17.01 2.92
CA LYS A 343 43.63 -15.74 2.67
C LYS A 343 42.17 -15.76 3.20
N ASN A 344 41.88 -16.62 4.19
CA ASN A 344 40.52 -16.82 4.67
C ASN A 344 40.20 -15.87 5.86
N LYS A 345 40.13 -14.57 5.57
CA LYS A 345 39.63 -13.54 6.50
C LYS A 345 38.36 -12.95 5.89
N HIS A 346 37.27 -12.98 6.65
CA HIS A 346 35.96 -12.45 6.26
C HIS A 346 35.12 -12.09 7.50
N ILE A 347 34.07 -11.30 7.32
CA ILE A 347 33.10 -11.03 8.38
C ILE A 347 31.99 -12.09 8.26
N PRO A 348 31.78 -12.95 9.28
CA PRO A 348 30.69 -13.92 9.26
C PRO A 348 29.31 -13.27 9.26
N ASP A 349 28.31 -13.93 8.64
CA ASP A 349 26.97 -13.37 8.45
C ASP A 349 26.27 -13.01 9.77
N GLU A 350 26.52 -13.75 10.84
CA GLU A 350 25.97 -13.48 12.17
C GLU A 350 26.39 -12.11 12.74
N TYR A 351 27.53 -11.55 12.32
CA TYR A 351 27.96 -10.21 12.72
C TYR A 351 27.24 -9.11 11.96
N PHE A 352 26.77 -9.32 10.72
CA PHE A 352 25.94 -8.35 9.99
C PHE A 352 24.54 -8.22 10.60
N THR A 353 24.07 -9.27 11.25
CA THR A 353 22.76 -9.31 11.91
C THR A 353 22.84 -9.12 13.44
N ALA A 354 23.98 -8.67 13.95
CA ALA A 354 24.17 -8.25 15.33
C ALA A 354 23.70 -6.79 15.56
N SER A 355 23.65 -6.33 16.82
CA SER A 355 23.22 -4.96 17.13
C SER A 355 24.09 -3.91 16.46
N ALA A 356 23.55 -2.69 16.28
CA ALA A 356 24.30 -1.59 15.67
C ALA A 356 25.60 -1.28 16.44
N MET A 357 25.58 -1.39 17.78
CA MET A 357 26.76 -1.18 18.61
C MET A 357 27.82 -2.28 18.38
N GLN A 358 27.41 -3.55 18.34
CA GLN A 358 28.32 -4.66 18.06
C GLN A 358 28.98 -4.54 16.67
N ARG A 359 28.22 -4.13 15.66
CA ARG A 359 28.75 -3.87 14.32
C ARG A 359 29.72 -2.67 14.31
N LEU A 360 29.41 -1.64 15.10
CA LEU A 360 30.29 -0.48 15.25
C LEU A 360 31.58 -0.83 15.99
N GLU A 361 31.55 -1.69 17.02
CA GLU A 361 32.74 -2.20 17.70
C GLU A 361 33.63 -3.02 16.75
N LEU A 362 33.03 -3.87 15.90
CA LEU A 362 33.79 -4.61 14.89
C LEU A 362 34.47 -3.66 13.90
N LEU A 363 33.74 -2.65 13.41
CA LEU A 363 34.31 -1.63 12.53
C LEU A 363 35.41 -0.85 13.23
N SER A 364 35.28 -0.53 14.53
CA SER A 364 36.28 0.16 15.30
C SER A 364 37.58 -0.63 15.49
N GLY A 365 37.49 -1.95 15.68
CA GLY A 365 38.62 -2.85 15.69
C GLY A 365 39.41 -2.84 14.36
N LEU A 366 38.69 -2.84 13.22
CA LEU A 366 39.29 -2.70 11.89
C LEU A 366 39.96 -1.35 11.70
N VAL A 367 39.36 -0.25 12.22
CA VAL A 367 39.92 1.09 12.13
C VAL A 367 41.17 1.23 13.01
N ASP A 368 41.17 0.65 14.21
CA ASP A 368 42.32 0.68 15.11
C ASP A 368 43.55 -0.03 14.57
N THR A 369 43.32 -1.01 13.69
CA THR A 369 44.42 -1.76 13.02
C THR A 369 44.72 -1.17 11.65
N ASP A 370 43.99 -1.53 10.61
CA ASP A 370 44.23 -1.18 9.20
C ASP A 370 43.67 0.18 8.77
N GLY A 371 43.06 0.96 9.69
CA GLY A 371 42.48 2.25 9.38
C GLY A 371 43.37 3.44 9.70
N TYR A 372 43.05 4.57 9.06
CA TYR A 372 43.53 5.89 9.47
C TYR A 372 42.45 6.96 9.27
N ILE A 373 42.57 8.10 9.94
CA ILE A 373 41.63 9.20 9.87
C ILE A 373 42.29 10.42 9.26
N GLU A 374 41.65 10.94 8.22
CA GLU A 374 42.01 12.19 7.58
C GLU A 374 41.40 13.35 8.37
N LYS A 375 42.14 13.85 9.36
CA LYS A 375 41.64 14.81 10.35
C LYS A 375 40.93 16.03 9.80
N ASP A 376 41.45 16.59 8.72
CA ASP A 376 40.95 17.84 8.13
C ASP A 376 39.59 17.64 7.45
N LYS A 377 39.27 16.40 7.06
CA LYS A 377 38.04 16.05 6.33
C LYS A 377 37.13 15.12 7.11
N HIS A 378 37.44 14.77 8.35
CA HIS A 378 36.65 13.84 9.18
C HIS A 378 36.45 12.47 8.53
N ARG A 379 37.31 12.10 7.60
CA ARG A 379 37.17 10.87 6.79
C ARG A 379 38.00 9.75 7.38
N VAL A 380 37.39 8.58 7.49
CA VAL A 380 38.00 7.31 7.90
C VAL A 380 38.38 6.51 6.65
N HIS A 381 39.55 5.92 6.67
CA HIS A 381 40.04 5.03 5.61
C HIS A 381 40.41 3.68 6.20
N ILE A 382 40.10 2.59 5.48
CA ILE A 382 40.55 1.22 5.78
C ILE A 382 41.11 0.66 4.47
N SER A 383 42.24 -0.05 4.54
CA SER A 383 42.87 -0.66 3.36
C SER A 383 42.98 -2.15 3.55
N THR A 384 42.64 -2.94 2.50
CA THR A 384 42.80 -4.40 2.51
C THR A 384 43.22 -4.94 1.14
N ALA A 385 44.00 -6.00 1.13
CA ALA A 385 44.38 -6.72 -0.09
C ALA A 385 43.42 -7.91 -0.37
N LEU A 386 42.43 -8.15 0.47
CA LEU A 386 41.49 -9.27 0.37
C LEU A 386 40.18 -8.86 -0.26
N PRO A 387 39.82 -9.34 -1.49
CA PRO A 387 38.60 -8.92 -2.17
C PRO A 387 37.31 -9.21 -1.35
N ARG A 388 37.24 -10.38 -0.69
CA ARG A 388 36.11 -10.78 0.16
C ARG A 388 35.96 -9.82 1.34
N LEU A 389 37.05 -9.59 2.10
CA LEU A 389 37.03 -8.66 3.24
C LEU A 389 36.67 -7.23 2.82
N LYS A 390 37.11 -6.80 1.62
CA LYS A 390 36.71 -5.50 1.05
C LYS A 390 35.17 -5.42 0.91
N ASP A 391 34.53 -6.45 0.32
CA ASP A 391 33.07 -6.48 0.16
C ASP A 391 32.36 -6.51 1.51
N ASP A 392 32.89 -7.27 2.47
CA ASP A 392 32.34 -7.36 3.81
C ASP A 392 32.44 -6.02 4.57
N ILE A 393 33.54 -5.28 4.45
CA ILE A 393 33.67 -3.94 5.04
C ILE A 393 32.66 -2.96 4.41
N ILE A 394 32.47 -3.00 3.09
CA ILE A 394 31.45 -2.18 2.40
C ILE A 394 30.05 -2.46 2.95
N LYS A 395 29.68 -3.74 3.09
CA LYS A 395 28.42 -4.19 3.66
C LYS A 395 28.26 -3.74 5.13
N LEU A 396 29.33 -3.88 5.93
CA LEU A 396 29.34 -3.46 7.34
C LEU A 396 29.07 -1.96 7.47
N VAL A 397 29.78 -1.13 6.71
CA VAL A 397 29.61 0.33 6.70
C VAL A 397 28.19 0.71 6.25
N GLY A 398 27.67 0.09 5.18
CA GLY A 398 26.30 0.31 4.69
C GLY A 398 25.24 -0.06 5.72
N SER A 399 25.44 -1.15 6.48
CA SER A 399 24.53 -1.57 7.54
C SER A 399 24.43 -0.59 8.72
N LEU A 400 25.43 0.28 8.88
CA LEU A 400 25.46 1.37 9.87
C LEU A 400 24.89 2.69 9.32
N GLY A 401 24.27 2.67 8.13
CA GLY A 401 23.70 3.88 7.50
C GLY A 401 24.74 4.84 6.91
N LEU A 402 25.98 4.37 6.74
CA LEU A 402 27.07 5.17 6.20
C LEU A 402 27.32 4.85 4.72
N ASP A 403 27.58 5.89 3.93
CA ASP A 403 28.14 5.71 2.58
C ASP A 403 29.64 5.54 2.61
N CYS A 404 30.15 4.65 1.76
CA CYS A 404 31.59 4.50 1.58
C CYS A 404 31.97 4.50 0.09
N ARG A 405 33.18 4.99 -0.18
CA ARG A 405 33.82 4.90 -1.51
C ARG A 405 34.90 3.86 -1.45
N CYS A 406 35.02 3.07 -2.52
CA CYS A 406 36.09 2.10 -2.68
C CYS A 406 36.79 2.35 -3.99
N TYR A 407 38.13 2.39 -3.95
CA TYR A 407 38.95 2.36 -5.15
C TYR A 407 40.01 1.28 -5.04
N LYS A 408 40.44 0.77 -6.18
CA LYS A 408 41.44 -0.27 -6.31
C LYS A 408 42.75 0.37 -6.75
N GLU A 409 43.82 0.11 -6.02
CA GLU A 409 45.16 0.45 -6.37
C GLU A 409 45.88 -0.81 -6.86
N ALA A 410 46.38 -0.79 -8.09
CA ALA A 410 47.10 -1.92 -8.67
C ALA A 410 48.45 -2.15 -7.91
N ALA A 411 48.88 -3.38 -7.83
CA ALA A 411 50.18 -3.74 -7.25
C ALA A 411 51.30 -2.93 -7.86
N LYS A 412 52.05 -2.20 -7.05
CA LYS A 412 53.17 -1.37 -7.46
C LYS A 412 54.39 -1.57 -6.53
N VAL A 413 55.55 -1.11 -6.94
CA VAL A 413 56.75 -1.06 -6.10
C VAL A 413 56.58 0.10 -5.11
N SER A 414 56.70 -0.18 -3.84
CA SER A 414 56.61 0.87 -2.79
C SER A 414 57.84 1.80 -2.84
N SER A 415 57.75 2.96 -2.23
CA SER A 415 58.86 3.90 -2.08
C SER A 415 60.06 3.31 -1.33
N SER A 416 59.87 2.22 -0.56
CA SER A 416 60.87 1.44 0.12
C SER A 416 61.39 0.26 -0.69
N GLY A 417 61.05 0.14 -1.98
CA GLY A 417 61.52 -0.91 -2.89
C GLY A 417 60.82 -2.26 -2.74
N ILE A 418 59.77 -2.38 -1.94
CA ILE A 418 59.03 -3.62 -1.79
C ILE A 418 58.06 -3.78 -2.94
N ILE A 419 58.16 -4.90 -3.68
CA ILE A 419 57.26 -5.23 -4.79
C ILE A 419 55.94 -5.73 -4.22
N GLY A 420 54.85 -4.97 -4.45
CA GLY A 420 53.47 -5.38 -4.12
C GLY A 420 53.09 -6.63 -4.91
N ARG A 421 52.56 -7.67 -4.23
CA ARG A 421 52.13 -8.92 -4.85
C ARG A 421 50.65 -9.03 -5.12
N SER A 422 49.87 -8.07 -4.65
CA SER A 422 48.41 -8.02 -4.77
C SER A 422 47.92 -6.59 -4.87
N ASP A 423 46.79 -6.40 -5.55
CA ASP A 423 46.10 -5.12 -5.54
C ASP A 423 45.61 -4.78 -4.14
N ILE A 424 45.49 -3.50 -3.82
CA ILE A 424 45.00 -2.99 -2.54
C ILE A 424 43.68 -2.26 -2.79
N TYR A 425 42.69 -2.54 -1.95
CA TYR A 425 41.39 -1.85 -1.95
C TYR A 425 41.37 -0.84 -0.81
N HIS A 426 41.10 0.41 -1.15
CA HIS A 426 40.98 1.51 -0.22
C HIS A 426 39.50 1.88 -0.05
N ILE A 427 38.99 1.72 1.17
CA ILE A 427 37.60 2.02 1.52
C ILE A 427 37.59 3.26 2.37
N SER A 428 36.77 4.27 2.06
CA SER A 428 36.69 5.52 2.83
C SER A 428 35.23 5.92 3.06
N PHE A 429 34.95 6.38 4.29
CA PHE A 429 33.63 6.84 4.72
C PHE A 429 33.75 8.00 5.71
N VAL A 430 32.62 8.69 6.01
CA VAL A 430 32.56 9.84 6.92
C VAL A 430 31.50 9.57 7.98
N PRO A 431 31.89 9.21 9.21
CA PRO A 431 30.94 9.01 10.30
C PRO A 431 30.32 10.34 10.77
N TYR A 432 29.01 10.27 11.10
CA TYR A 432 28.26 11.35 11.76
C TYR A 432 28.06 11.08 13.27
N PHE A 433 28.75 10.07 13.79
CA PHE A 433 28.79 9.67 15.21
C PHE A 433 30.24 9.37 15.65
N ASP A 434 30.46 9.36 16.96
CA ASP A 434 31.74 8.97 17.54
C ASP A 434 31.96 7.46 17.41
N MET A 435 33.10 7.07 16.86
CA MET A 435 33.50 5.66 16.80
C MET A 435 34.20 5.24 18.10
N PRO A 436 33.85 4.08 18.69
CA PRO A 436 34.47 3.58 19.91
C PRO A 436 35.85 2.96 19.65
N VAL A 437 36.76 3.75 19.06
CA VAL A 437 38.14 3.35 18.82
C VAL A 437 38.98 3.51 20.11
N VAL A 438 39.88 2.58 20.33
CA VAL A 438 40.79 2.56 21.50
C VAL A 438 41.93 3.54 21.34
N LEU A 439 42.46 3.64 20.13
CA LEU A 439 43.62 4.51 19.87
C LEU A 439 43.19 5.98 19.77
N LYS A 440 43.55 6.80 20.76
CA LYS A 440 43.21 8.24 20.81
C LYS A 440 43.51 8.99 19.50
N ARG A 441 44.61 8.60 18.80
CA ARG A 441 45.02 9.20 17.52
C ARG A 441 44.10 8.86 16.35
N LYS A 442 43.27 7.81 16.49
CA LYS A 442 42.28 7.35 15.50
C LYS A 442 40.85 7.74 15.87
N LYS A 443 40.68 8.62 16.89
CA LYS A 443 39.34 9.15 17.22
C LYS A 443 38.88 10.11 16.14
N ASN A 444 37.68 9.87 15.60
CA ASN A 444 37.09 10.72 14.57
C ASN A 444 36.48 11.99 15.18
N MET A 445 36.22 12.96 14.30
CA MET A 445 35.34 14.09 14.57
C MET A 445 34.06 13.86 13.75
N PRO A 446 32.92 13.62 14.40
CA PRO A 446 31.66 13.36 13.66
C PRO A 446 31.21 14.61 12.89
N THR A 447 30.50 14.40 11.79
CA THR A 447 29.79 15.47 11.07
C THR A 447 28.36 15.59 11.63
N GLU A 448 27.73 16.75 11.48
CA GLU A 448 26.35 16.96 11.98
C GLU A 448 25.33 16.05 11.28
N LEU A 449 25.54 15.78 9.98
CA LEU A 449 24.65 14.95 9.17
C LEU A 449 25.45 13.94 8.33
N PRO A 450 24.87 12.77 8.03
CA PRO A 450 25.46 11.81 7.09
C PRO A 450 25.59 12.43 5.70
N ARG A 451 26.51 11.90 4.88
CA ARG A 451 26.63 12.30 3.48
C ARG A 451 25.64 11.51 2.63
N ARG A 452 24.95 12.21 1.73
CA ARG A 452 24.07 11.58 0.73
C ARG A 452 24.88 11.02 -0.44
N VAL A 453 24.53 9.83 -0.89
CA VAL A 453 25.01 9.25 -2.17
C VAL A 453 24.23 9.87 -3.31
N SER A 454 24.87 10.09 -4.45
CA SER A 454 24.19 10.60 -5.63
C SER A 454 24.24 9.58 -6.78
N ILE A 455 23.27 9.68 -7.68
CA ILE A 455 23.27 8.95 -8.93
C ILE A 455 24.31 9.59 -9.86
N LYS A 456 25.22 8.75 -10.40
CA LYS A 456 26.26 9.15 -11.32
C LYS A 456 25.80 9.12 -12.77
N SER A 457 25.19 8.00 -13.18
CA SER A 457 24.60 7.78 -14.51
C SER A 457 23.46 6.79 -14.44
N ILE A 458 22.57 6.87 -15.41
CA ILE A 458 21.52 5.89 -15.71
C ILE A 458 21.68 5.57 -17.18
N GLU A 459 21.73 4.28 -17.51
CA GLU A 459 22.00 3.80 -18.87
C GLU A 459 21.08 2.63 -19.18
N PRO A 460 20.46 2.59 -20.39
CA PRO A 460 19.78 1.38 -20.85
C PRO A 460 20.76 0.20 -20.92
N LEU A 461 20.29 -1.00 -20.69
CA LEU A 461 21.06 -2.23 -20.88
C LEU A 461 20.98 -2.68 -22.35
N ASP A 462 22.10 -3.18 -22.89
CA ASP A 462 22.14 -3.77 -24.23
C ASP A 462 21.25 -5.03 -24.29
N GLU A 463 21.25 -5.84 -23.23
CA GLU A 463 20.38 -7.01 -23.06
C GLU A 463 19.63 -6.92 -21.74
N PRO A 464 18.31 -7.17 -21.72
CA PRO A 464 17.54 -7.20 -20.49
C PRO A 464 17.99 -8.32 -19.54
N VAL A 465 18.05 -8.04 -18.24
CA VAL A 465 18.50 -8.98 -17.19
C VAL A 465 17.31 -9.42 -16.36
N LEU A 466 17.22 -10.73 -16.06
CA LEU A 466 16.14 -11.29 -15.28
C LEU A 466 16.07 -10.63 -13.89
N GLY A 467 14.90 -10.18 -13.52
CA GLY A 467 14.60 -9.52 -12.25
C GLY A 467 13.28 -10.01 -11.70
N ASN A 468 12.97 -9.59 -10.49
CA ASN A 468 11.66 -9.74 -9.89
C ASN A 468 11.34 -8.52 -9.01
N CYS A 469 10.14 -8.45 -8.49
CA CYS A 469 9.75 -7.45 -7.51
C CYS A 469 9.29 -8.12 -6.23
N ILE A 470 9.47 -7.45 -5.10
CA ILE A 470 8.85 -7.84 -3.84
C ILE A 470 7.96 -6.72 -3.31
N THR A 471 6.92 -7.09 -2.59
CA THR A 471 6.15 -6.18 -1.77
C THR A 471 6.54 -6.39 -0.30
N VAL A 472 6.77 -5.31 0.42
CA VAL A 472 7.01 -5.31 1.86
C VAL A 472 5.87 -4.57 2.57
N GLU A 473 5.74 -4.78 3.88
CA GLU A 473 4.62 -4.30 4.71
C GLU A 473 4.27 -2.81 4.50
N ASP A 474 5.24 -1.95 4.33
CA ASP A 474 5.06 -0.50 4.17
C ASP A 474 5.59 0.06 2.83
N GLY A 475 5.76 -0.82 1.85
CA GLY A 475 6.12 -0.45 0.48
C GLY A 475 7.56 0.03 0.25
N LEU A 476 8.36 0.25 1.30
CA LEU A 476 9.73 0.76 1.21
C LEU A 476 10.74 -0.19 1.84
N TYR A 477 11.73 -0.65 1.07
CA TYR A 477 12.82 -1.51 1.56
C TYR A 477 14.16 -1.20 0.91
N ARG A 478 15.24 -1.68 1.54
CA ARG A 478 16.61 -1.46 1.08
C ARG A 478 17.07 -2.58 0.16
N VAL A 479 17.60 -2.20 -0.98
CA VAL A 479 18.28 -3.10 -1.95
C VAL A 479 19.72 -2.65 -2.17
N GLY A 480 20.57 -3.55 -2.68
CA GLY A 480 21.97 -3.29 -2.89
C GLY A 480 22.80 -3.46 -1.60
N LYS A 481 24.12 -3.40 -1.72
CA LYS A 481 25.04 -3.51 -0.58
C LYS A 481 24.92 -2.34 0.41
N ARG A 482 24.26 -1.25 -0.02
CA ARG A 482 24.19 0.03 0.71
C ARG A 482 22.77 0.55 0.96
N GLY A 483 21.75 -0.07 0.34
CA GLY A 483 20.31 0.20 0.56
C GLY A 483 19.72 1.35 -0.27
N VAL A 484 18.65 1.09 -1.02
CA VAL A 484 17.88 2.07 -1.86
C VAL A 484 16.37 1.77 -1.79
N LEU A 485 15.44 2.75 -1.93
CA LEU A 485 14.01 2.68 -1.55
C LEU A 485 12.97 2.89 -2.67
N THR A 486 11.69 2.39 -2.54
CA THR A 486 10.60 2.35 -3.58
C THR A 486 9.14 2.44 -3.02
N HIS A 487 8.09 2.92 -3.80
CA HIS A 487 6.74 3.32 -3.31
C HIS A 487 5.48 3.17 -4.24
N ASN A 488 4.18 3.34 -3.69
CA ASN A 488 2.85 3.28 -4.39
C ASN A 488 1.66 3.91 -3.64
N SER A 489 0.87 4.93 -4.24
CA SER A 489 -0.54 5.34 -3.92
C SER A 489 -0.93 6.65 -4.64
N THR A 490 -1.73 6.66 -5.75
CA THR A 490 -1.82 7.86 -6.62
C THR A 490 -3.22 8.50 -6.76
N LEU A 491 -4.32 7.74 -6.90
CA LEU A 491 -5.64 8.33 -7.19
C LEU A 491 -6.20 9.15 -6.02
N GLY A 492 -6.01 8.68 -4.77
CA GLY A 492 -6.42 9.41 -3.56
C GLY A 492 -5.68 10.74 -3.39
N ILE A 493 -4.40 10.80 -3.80
CA ILE A 493 -3.60 12.02 -3.80
C ILE A 493 -4.15 13.05 -4.79
N HIS A 494 -4.50 12.63 -6.01
CA HIS A 494 -5.15 13.52 -6.99
C HIS A 494 -6.44 14.13 -6.45
N PHE A 495 -7.30 13.29 -5.87
CA PHE A 495 -8.58 13.73 -5.33
C PHE A 495 -8.41 14.65 -4.12
N THR A 496 -7.49 14.33 -3.21
CA THR A 496 -7.18 15.18 -2.05
C THR A 496 -6.70 16.57 -2.48
N ASN A 497 -5.84 16.65 -3.50
CA ASN A 497 -5.37 17.93 -4.03
C ASN A 497 -6.51 18.72 -4.71
N LEU A 498 -7.39 18.06 -5.46
CA LEU A 498 -8.55 18.70 -6.07
C LEU A 498 -9.44 19.38 -5.02
N ILE A 499 -9.92 18.61 -4.03
CA ILE A 499 -10.87 19.14 -3.03
C ILE A 499 -10.22 20.21 -2.14
N SER A 500 -8.92 20.05 -1.84
CA SER A 500 -8.16 21.00 -1.03
C SER A 500 -7.86 22.29 -1.79
N GLY A 501 -7.62 22.21 -3.10
CA GLY A 501 -7.46 23.36 -3.96
C GLY A 501 -8.76 24.14 -4.15
N ARG A 502 -9.88 23.44 -4.30
CA ARG A 502 -11.22 24.01 -4.43
C ARG A 502 -11.71 24.68 -3.15
N GLU A 503 -11.48 24.07 -2.00
CA GLU A 503 -11.96 24.51 -0.69
C GLU A 503 -10.76 24.67 0.29
N PRO A 504 -9.86 25.63 0.01
CA PRO A 504 -8.62 25.76 0.80
C PRO A 504 -8.86 26.09 2.27
N ASP A 505 -10.03 26.64 2.61
CA ASP A 505 -10.41 26.98 3.98
C ASP A 505 -10.92 25.81 4.81
N LYS A 506 -11.27 24.72 4.18
CA LYS A 506 -11.68 23.47 4.84
C LYS A 506 -10.48 22.54 5.11
N SER A 507 -10.68 21.59 6.02
CA SER A 507 -9.65 20.64 6.43
C SER A 507 -9.94 19.22 5.91
N THR A 508 -8.96 18.62 5.26
CA THR A 508 -8.97 17.21 4.87
C THR A 508 -8.05 16.45 5.82
N LEU A 509 -8.59 15.41 6.47
CA LEU A 509 -7.84 14.50 7.33
C LEU A 509 -7.61 13.19 6.58
N MET A 510 -6.35 12.82 6.39
CA MET A 510 -5.94 11.52 5.87
C MET A 510 -5.38 10.68 7.01
N GLU A 511 -5.92 9.49 7.19
CA GLU A 511 -5.44 8.50 8.15
C GLU A 511 -5.06 7.21 7.41
N GLY A 512 -3.95 6.59 7.81
CA GLY A 512 -3.48 5.35 7.22
C GLY A 512 -2.65 4.54 8.20
N THR A 513 -2.37 3.28 7.89
CA THR A 513 -1.54 2.45 8.75
C THR A 513 -0.06 2.81 8.59
N GLY A 514 0.66 2.92 9.72
CA GLY A 514 2.10 3.20 9.73
C GLY A 514 2.49 4.61 9.30
N ASP A 515 3.63 5.10 9.82
CA ASP A 515 4.11 6.46 9.57
C ASP A 515 4.62 6.67 8.12
N ASP A 516 5.15 5.61 7.50
CA ASP A 516 5.75 5.68 6.17
C ASP A 516 4.70 5.83 5.05
N LEU A 517 3.54 5.13 5.14
CA LEU A 517 2.43 5.30 4.21
C LEU A 517 1.90 6.73 4.25
N VAL A 518 1.63 7.20 5.46
CA VAL A 518 1.12 8.56 5.72
C VAL A 518 2.08 9.64 5.21
N LYS A 519 3.38 9.45 5.44
CA LYS A 519 4.44 10.35 4.98
C LYS A 519 4.52 10.39 3.45
N SER A 520 4.31 9.26 2.81
CA SER A 520 4.28 9.15 1.38
C SER A 520 3.09 9.85 0.76
N PHE A 521 1.90 9.67 1.33
CA PHE A 521 0.71 10.39 0.90
C PHE A 521 0.90 11.91 1.03
N TYR A 522 1.43 12.35 2.18
CA TYR A 522 1.80 13.76 2.40
C TYR A 522 2.77 14.29 1.32
N THR A 523 3.85 13.53 1.04
CA THR A 523 4.84 13.92 0.04
C THR A 523 4.23 13.96 -1.36
N GLY A 524 3.37 12.99 -1.69
CA GLY A 524 2.64 12.96 -2.94
C GLY A 524 1.73 14.19 -3.10
N CYS A 525 0.96 14.57 -2.07
CA CYS A 525 0.16 15.81 -2.14
C CYS A 525 1.04 17.06 -2.33
N LEU A 526 2.18 17.11 -1.65
CA LEU A 526 3.09 18.24 -1.70
C LEU A 526 3.78 18.39 -3.07
N GLU A 527 3.99 17.29 -3.79
CA GLU A 527 4.61 17.29 -5.11
C GLU A 527 3.86 18.17 -6.10
N TYR A 528 2.53 18.09 -6.15
CA TYR A 528 1.68 18.90 -7.03
C TYR A 528 1.79 20.40 -6.76
N LEU A 529 2.02 20.75 -5.51
CA LEU A 529 2.12 22.13 -5.04
C LEU A 529 3.52 22.72 -5.23
N GLN A 530 4.55 21.90 -5.27
CA GLN A 530 5.94 22.35 -5.36
C GLN A 530 6.55 22.19 -6.75
N GLN A 531 5.85 21.54 -7.69
CA GLN A 531 6.31 21.28 -9.05
C GLN A 531 5.40 21.90 -10.11
N PRO A 532 5.32 23.23 -10.19
CA PRO A 532 4.44 23.91 -11.16
C PRO A 532 4.88 23.74 -12.62
N SER A 533 6.07 23.19 -12.88
CA SER A 533 6.51 22.82 -14.23
C SER A 533 5.92 21.49 -14.71
N ASP A 534 5.47 20.66 -13.80
CA ASP A 534 5.04 19.30 -14.08
C ASP A 534 3.54 19.12 -13.79
N TYR A 535 2.97 20.00 -12.95
CA TYR A 535 1.58 19.97 -12.54
C TYR A 535 0.97 21.37 -12.57
N HIS A 536 -0.19 21.50 -13.20
CA HIS A 536 -0.92 22.75 -13.38
C HIS A 536 -1.81 23.15 -12.20
N PHE A 537 -1.37 22.87 -10.97
CA PHE A 537 -2.19 23.11 -9.77
C PHE A 537 -2.62 24.57 -9.63
N TYR A 538 -1.68 25.50 -9.83
CA TYR A 538 -1.97 26.94 -9.67
C TYR A 538 -2.68 27.55 -10.87
N ASP A 539 -2.65 26.91 -12.04
CA ASP A 539 -3.48 27.27 -13.18
C ASP A 539 -4.94 26.90 -12.91
N ILE A 540 -5.19 25.79 -12.20
CA ILE A 540 -6.52 25.33 -11.80
C ILE A 540 -7.02 26.09 -10.57
N PHE A 541 -6.17 26.33 -9.57
CA PHE A 541 -6.49 26.94 -8.28
C PHE A 541 -5.60 28.14 -7.96
N PRO A 542 -5.73 29.26 -8.68
CA PRO A 542 -4.87 30.42 -8.50
C PRO A 542 -5.01 31.09 -7.13
N ASN A 543 -6.15 30.90 -6.45
CA ASN A 543 -6.45 31.48 -5.15
C ASN A 543 -6.04 30.57 -3.96
N SER A 544 -5.40 29.43 -4.24
CA SER A 544 -5.01 28.45 -3.22
C SER A 544 -3.48 28.28 -3.14
N PRO A 545 -2.73 29.38 -2.88
CA PRO A 545 -1.27 29.30 -2.80
C PRO A 545 -0.83 28.46 -1.59
N LEU A 546 0.31 27.79 -1.74
CA LEU A 546 0.96 27.09 -0.63
C LEU A 546 1.50 28.12 0.38
N VAL A 547 1.01 28.08 1.61
CA VAL A 547 1.36 29.05 2.67
C VAL A 547 2.31 28.45 3.70
N GLN A 548 2.08 27.19 4.05
CA GLN A 548 2.89 26.52 5.07
C GLN A 548 2.91 25.01 4.84
N THR A 549 4.07 24.41 5.09
CA THR A 549 4.25 22.97 5.20
C THR A 549 5.02 22.62 6.46
N ASN A 550 4.77 21.44 7.02
CA ASN A 550 5.59 20.87 8.09
C ASN A 550 5.69 19.37 7.87
N PHE A 551 6.89 18.90 7.62
CA PHE A 551 7.19 17.51 7.31
C PHE A 551 7.03 16.59 8.51
N ASP A 552 7.40 17.02 9.71
CA ASP A 552 7.32 16.19 10.91
C ASP A 552 5.87 15.96 11.34
N SER A 553 5.05 17.01 11.31
CA SER A 553 3.62 16.93 11.61
C SER A 553 2.74 16.63 10.39
N LYS A 554 3.33 16.50 9.20
CA LYS A 554 2.68 16.15 7.91
C LYS A 554 1.46 17.01 7.62
N ILE A 555 1.64 18.33 7.67
CA ILE A 555 0.59 19.31 7.42
C ILE A 555 0.90 20.21 6.22
N ILE A 556 -0.15 20.57 5.47
CA ILE A 556 -0.13 21.51 4.36
C ILE A 556 -1.23 22.54 4.59
N ASN A 557 -0.89 23.85 4.52
CA ASN A 557 -1.84 24.93 4.51
C ASN A 557 -1.84 25.63 3.15
N LEU A 558 -3.03 25.72 2.56
CA LEU A 558 -3.30 26.47 1.34
C LEU A 558 -4.10 27.74 1.71
N GLY A 559 -3.89 28.81 0.94
CA GLY A 559 -4.56 30.09 1.12
C GLY A 559 -4.12 30.86 2.37
N SER A 560 -4.37 30.31 3.55
CA SER A 560 -4.03 30.93 4.83
C SER A 560 -3.57 29.92 5.89
N ARG A 561 -2.89 30.41 6.93
CA ARG A 561 -2.59 29.56 8.13
C ARG A 561 -3.84 29.41 8.98
N LYS A 562 -4.15 28.17 9.36
CA LYS A 562 -5.35 27.82 10.12
C LYS A 562 -5.00 26.94 11.32
N ARG A 563 -5.93 26.90 12.29
CA ARG A 563 -5.83 26.00 13.44
C ARG A 563 -5.84 24.53 13.00
N PHE A 564 -6.75 24.19 12.09
CA PHE A 564 -6.78 22.90 11.41
C PHE A 564 -6.27 23.10 9.98
N PRO A 565 -5.17 22.46 9.60
CA PRO A 565 -4.57 22.67 8.30
C PRO A 565 -5.45 22.17 7.15
N THR A 566 -5.20 22.66 5.94
CA THR A 566 -5.96 22.26 4.76
C THR A 566 -5.82 20.76 4.49
N ILE A 567 -4.62 20.20 4.64
CA ILE A 567 -4.37 18.77 4.58
C ILE A 567 -3.55 18.39 5.81
N MET A 568 -3.99 17.37 6.52
CA MET A 568 -3.28 16.73 7.62
C MET A 568 -3.23 15.22 7.37
N CYS A 569 -2.04 14.61 7.44
CA CYS A 569 -1.87 13.18 7.30
C CYS A 569 -1.35 12.58 8.60
N ARG A 570 -2.01 11.52 9.11
CA ARG A 570 -1.70 10.89 10.40
C ARG A 570 -1.77 9.38 10.31
N SER A 571 -1.02 8.71 11.19
CA SER A 571 -1.15 7.26 11.35
C SER A 571 -2.29 6.93 12.31
N ILE A 572 -3.11 5.95 11.96
CA ILE A 572 -4.17 5.35 12.81
C ILE A 572 -3.57 4.89 14.15
N ASP A 573 -2.33 4.38 14.14
CA ASP A 573 -1.62 3.90 15.33
C ASP A 573 -1.07 5.04 16.21
N SER A 574 -1.21 6.30 15.78
CA SER A 574 -0.75 7.48 16.53
C SER A 574 -1.81 7.97 17.52
N ARG A 575 -1.36 8.72 18.57
CA ARG A 575 -2.29 9.28 19.56
C ARG A 575 -3.23 10.30 18.91
N GLN A 576 -4.53 10.05 18.94
CA GLN A 576 -5.57 10.80 18.21
C GLN A 576 -6.13 12.05 18.93
N VAL A 577 -5.66 12.40 20.13
CA VAL A 577 -6.34 13.40 20.98
C VAL A 577 -6.12 14.85 20.50
N GLY A 578 -7.23 15.55 20.18
CA GLY A 578 -7.35 17.02 20.24
C GLY A 578 -6.76 17.87 19.12
N LEU A 579 -6.18 17.30 18.03
CA LEU A 579 -5.36 18.06 17.08
C LEU A 579 -5.89 18.05 15.63
N SER A 580 -6.97 17.32 15.32
CA SER A 580 -7.47 17.16 13.93
C SER A 580 -8.97 17.32 13.84
N GLU A 581 -9.44 17.84 12.72
CA GLU A 581 -10.84 17.96 12.34
C GLU A 581 -10.93 17.78 10.82
N ALA A 582 -11.94 17.06 10.35
CA ALA A 582 -12.25 16.90 8.94
C ALA A 582 -13.53 17.65 8.60
N THR A 583 -13.41 18.71 7.79
CA THR A 583 -14.54 19.52 7.32
C THR A 583 -14.71 19.48 5.82
N ASN A 584 -13.71 18.94 5.11
CA ASN A 584 -13.71 18.76 3.67
C ASN A 584 -13.87 17.28 3.29
N MET A 585 -13.03 16.43 3.86
CA MET A 585 -13.06 14.97 3.68
C MET A 585 -12.30 14.27 4.81
N LEU A 586 -12.80 13.11 5.25
CA LEU A 586 -12.03 12.12 5.97
C LEU A 586 -11.62 11.01 4.99
N TYR A 587 -10.32 10.83 4.78
CA TYR A 587 -9.76 9.83 3.87
C TYR A 587 -8.99 8.76 4.66
N LEU A 588 -9.41 7.51 4.55
CA LEU A 588 -8.78 6.35 5.18
C LEU A 588 -8.07 5.52 4.12
N ASP A 589 -6.75 5.30 4.26
CA ASP A 589 -5.96 4.56 3.29
C ASP A 589 -5.26 3.35 3.94
N ASP A 590 -5.41 2.17 3.35
CA ASP A 590 -4.79 0.91 3.80
C ASP A 590 -4.78 0.77 5.33
N CYS A 591 -5.97 0.65 5.94
CA CYS A 591 -6.13 0.60 7.40
C CYS A 591 -5.53 -0.65 8.07
N VAL A 592 -5.06 -1.63 7.30
CA VAL A 592 -4.43 -2.87 7.78
C VAL A 592 -3.03 -2.97 7.19
N GLU A 593 -2.03 -3.20 8.04
CA GLU A 593 -0.61 -3.30 7.62
C GLU A 593 -0.32 -4.50 6.70
N GLY A 594 -1.27 -5.38 6.53
CA GLY A 594 -1.15 -6.54 5.68
C GLY A 594 -1.68 -7.82 6.34
N ARG A 595 -1.34 -8.96 5.72
CA ARG A 595 -1.94 -10.24 6.03
C ARG A 595 -1.69 -10.75 7.47
N GLU A 596 -0.54 -10.47 8.05
CA GLU A 596 -0.24 -10.96 9.41
C GLU A 596 -1.08 -10.24 10.47
N GLU A 597 -1.29 -8.96 10.28
CA GLU A 597 -2.21 -8.21 11.12
C GLU A 597 -3.64 -8.67 10.89
N ALA A 598 -4.01 -8.89 9.61
CA ALA A 598 -5.35 -9.37 9.23
C ALA A 598 -5.73 -10.72 9.84
N LYS A 599 -4.76 -11.60 10.10
CA LYS A 599 -4.97 -12.88 10.80
C LYS A 599 -5.16 -12.73 12.32
N ASN A 600 -4.79 -11.59 12.87
CA ASN A 600 -4.91 -11.31 14.29
C ASN A 600 -6.18 -10.52 14.59
N ARG A 601 -7.27 -11.23 14.86
CA ARG A 601 -8.58 -10.69 15.16
C ARG A 601 -8.53 -9.56 16.20
N ARG A 602 -7.80 -9.78 17.30
CA ARG A 602 -7.69 -8.80 18.38
C ARG A 602 -7.09 -7.46 17.90
N ARG A 603 -6.08 -7.51 17.03
CA ARG A 603 -5.51 -6.28 16.43
C ARG A 603 -6.50 -5.56 15.52
N LEU A 604 -7.29 -6.30 14.74
CA LEU A 604 -8.35 -5.71 13.92
C LEU A 604 -9.43 -5.08 14.78
N ASP A 605 -9.79 -5.70 15.91
CA ASP A 605 -10.74 -5.15 16.87
C ASP A 605 -10.18 -3.87 17.52
N GLU A 606 -8.93 -3.86 17.99
CA GLU A 606 -8.25 -2.66 18.52
C GLU A 606 -8.20 -1.52 17.49
N LYS A 607 -7.90 -1.80 16.21
CA LYS A 607 -7.95 -0.79 15.14
C LYS A 607 -9.36 -0.28 14.87
N TRP A 608 -10.34 -1.16 14.89
CA TRP A 608 -11.73 -0.76 14.73
C TRP A 608 -12.20 0.17 15.84
N GLU A 609 -11.84 -0.11 17.10
CA GLU A 609 -12.12 0.78 18.22
C GLU A 609 -11.52 2.18 18.01
N VAL A 610 -10.31 2.30 17.53
CA VAL A 610 -9.68 3.59 17.21
C VAL A 610 -10.41 4.30 16.07
N ILE A 611 -10.72 3.57 14.99
CA ILE A 611 -11.42 4.16 13.82
C ILE A 611 -12.83 4.61 14.23
N SER A 612 -13.62 3.74 14.84
CA SER A 612 -15.03 4.02 15.19
C SER A 612 -15.16 5.02 16.34
N GLY A 613 -14.29 4.94 17.35
CA GLY A 613 -14.36 5.78 18.55
C GLY A 613 -13.69 7.15 18.38
N ASP A 614 -12.51 7.19 17.76
CA ASP A 614 -11.69 8.40 17.75
C ASP A 614 -11.67 9.12 16.38
N ILE A 615 -11.51 8.36 15.27
CA ILE A 615 -11.26 8.94 13.94
C ILE A 615 -12.57 9.41 13.30
N LEU A 616 -13.62 8.58 13.30
CA LEU A 616 -14.90 8.97 12.71
C LEU A 616 -15.51 10.19 13.40
N GLY A 617 -15.28 10.35 14.71
CA GLY A 617 -15.69 11.54 15.47
C GLY A 617 -14.97 12.84 15.06
N ARG A 618 -13.97 12.80 14.15
CA ARG A 618 -13.30 13.99 13.61
C ARG A 618 -14.02 14.59 12.41
N ALA A 619 -14.82 13.79 11.72
CA ALA A 619 -15.66 14.27 10.62
C ALA A 619 -16.88 15.01 11.19
N ILE A 620 -17.07 16.27 10.81
CA ILE A 620 -18.28 17.02 11.16
C ILE A 620 -19.46 16.56 10.29
N GLU A 621 -20.67 16.90 10.69
CA GLU A 621 -21.87 16.59 9.93
C GLU A 621 -21.76 17.09 8.47
N GLY A 622 -22.03 16.20 7.51
CA GLY A 622 -21.95 16.47 6.08
C GLY A 622 -20.56 16.29 5.47
N THR A 623 -19.54 15.95 6.26
CA THR A 623 -18.21 15.61 5.71
C THR A 623 -18.25 14.21 5.10
N PRO A 624 -17.88 14.05 3.81
CA PRO A 624 -17.78 12.73 3.18
C PRO A 624 -16.62 11.92 3.76
N ILE A 625 -16.83 10.61 3.86
CA ILE A 625 -15.83 9.63 4.28
C ILE A 625 -15.47 8.77 3.08
N VAL A 626 -14.19 8.69 2.79
CA VAL A 626 -13.64 7.81 1.73
C VAL A 626 -12.69 6.83 2.36
N ILE A 627 -12.89 5.53 2.11
CA ILE A 627 -11.95 4.48 2.52
C ILE A 627 -11.44 3.73 1.30
N CYS A 628 -10.11 3.58 1.23
CA CYS A 628 -9.43 2.89 0.13
C CYS A 628 -8.49 1.83 0.68
N GLY A 629 -8.38 0.69 0.02
CA GLY A 629 -7.42 -0.34 0.39
C GLY A 629 -7.74 -1.72 -0.21
N THR A 630 -6.92 -2.71 0.17
CA THR A 630 -7.11 -4.11 -0.19
C THR A 630 -7.88 -4.83 0.92
N ARG A 631 -8.84 -5.69 0.55
CA ARG A 631 -9.54 -6.56 1.49
C ARG A 631 -8.63 -7.71 1.93
N TYR A 632 -8.53 -7.94 3.24
CA TYR A 632 -7.71 -9.00 3.81
C TYR A 632 -8.49 -9.99 4.65
N SER A 633 -9.53 -9.52 5.30
CA SER A 633 -10.32 -10.30 6.27
C SER A 633 -11.77 -9.83 6.25
N ILE A 634 -12.68 -10.70 6.58
CA ILE A 634 -14.08 -10.32 6.84
C ILE A 634 -14.21 -9.34 8.02
N TYR A 635 -13.21 -9.30 8.89
CA TYR A 635 -13.16 -8.42 10.08
C TYR A 635 -12.30 -7.18 9.88
N ASP A 636 -11.83 -6.91 8.66
CA ASP A 636 -11.03 -5.72 8.40
C ASP A 636 -11.85 -4.43 8.57
N PRO A 637 -11.21 -3.29 8.87
CA PRO A 637 -11.91 -2.03 9.06
C PRO A 637 -12.74 -1.60 7.84
N ILE A 638 -12.35 -1.99 6.61
CA ILE A 638 -13.09 -1.65 5.39
C ILE A 638 -14.47 -2.32 5.44
N GLY A 639 -14.52 -3.65 5.69
CA GLY A 639 -15.78 -4.38 5.75
C GLY A 639 -16.68 -3.90 6.87
N ARG A 640 -16.13 -3.67 8.06
CA ARG A 640 -16.89 -3.16 9.21
C ARG A 640 -17.48 -1.77 8.95
N LEU A 641 -16.68 -0.87 8.36
CA LEU A 641 -17.15 0.47 8.05
C LEU A 641 -18.24 0.45 6.97
N GLN A 642 -18.12 -0.43 5.97
CA GLN A 642 -19.17 -0.66 4.98
C GLN A 642 -20.48 -1.09 5.66
N GLU A 643 -20.42 -2.04 6.59
CA GLU A 643 -21.59 -2.54 7.33
C GLU A 643 -22.25 -1.45 8.19
N GLU A 644 -21.46 -0.68 8.94
CA GLU A 644 -21.97 0.43 9.73
C GLU A 644 -22.64 1.51 8.86
N MET A 645 -22.03 1.88 7.75
CA MET A 645 -22.60 2.89 6.86
C MET A 645 -23.88 2.42 6.18
N LEU A 646 -23.98 1.12 5.85
CA LEU A 646 -25.21 0.51 5.33
C LEU A 646 -26.36 0.55 6.35
N LYS A 647 -26.10 0.27 7.62
CA LYS A 647 -27.11 0.32 8.71
C LYS A 647 -27.69 1.73 8.93
N HIS A 648 -26.88 2.76 8.72
CA HIS A 648 -27.27 4.15 8.99
C HIS A 648 -27.95 4.87 7.82
N ASN A 649 -28.41 4.16 6.78
CA ASN A 649 -29.10 4.72 5.60
C ASN A 649 -28.37 5.92 4.96
N LYS A 650 -27.05 5.90 4.97
CA LYS A 650 -26.20 6.89 4.33
C LYS A 650 -26.25 6.72 2.80
N ARG A 651 -25.96 7.79 2.07
CA ARG A 651 -25.77 7.74 0.62
C ARG A 651 -24.40 7.15 0.34
N ILE A 652 -24.34 5.87 0.01
CA ILE A 652 -23.11 5.09 -0.03
C ILE A 652 -22.86 4.51 -1.42
N GLU A 653 -21.59 4.34 -1.74
CA GLU A 653 -21.13 3.52 -2.85
C GLU A 653 -19.97 2.64 -2.43
N ILE A 654 -20.01 1.37 -2.79
CA ILE A 654 -18.98 0.38 -2.50
C ILE A 654 -18.50 -0.18 -3.84
N LEU A 655 -17.22 0.08 -4.13
CA LEU A 655 -16.54 -0.42 -5.33
C LEU A 655 -15.50 -1.45 -4.90
N GLU A 656 -15.87 -2.72 -4.96
CA GLU A 656 -14.96 -3.85 -4.82
C GLU A 656 -14.72 -4.44 -6.21
N THR A 657 -13.50 -4.30 -6.69
CA THR A 657 -13.16 -4.73 -8.03
C THR A 657 -12.27 -5.96 -7.97
N PRO A 658 -12.76 -7.12 -8.45
CA PRO A 658 -11.96 -8.33 -8.57
C PRO A 658 -10.85 -8.14 -9.63
N ALA A 659 -9.73 -8.83 -9.46
CA ALA A 659 -8.65 -8.86 -10.45
C ALA A 659 -9.11 -9.48 -11.77
N LEU A 660 -9.79 -10.61 -11.66
CA LEU A 660 -10.45 -11.30 -12.77
C LEU A 660 -11.95 -11.14 -12.64
N ASP A 661 -12.61 -10.80 -13.73
CA ASP A 661 -14.06 -10.79 -13.83
C ASP A 661 -14.62 -12.20 -13.62
N GLU A 662 -15.68 -12.32 -12.83
CA GLU A 662 -16.20 -13.62 -12.38
C GLU A 662 -16.91 -14.42 -13.50
N GLU A 663 -17.47 -13.72 -14.48
CA GLU A 663 -18.18 -14.35 -15.59
C GLU A 663 -17.25 -14.69 -16.75
N THR A 664 -16.35 -13.75 -17.08
CA THR A 664 -15.50 -13.88 -18.28
C THR A 664 -14.12 -14.44 -17.96
N ASP A 665 -13.71 -14.47 -16.69
CA ASP A 665 -12.33 -14.77 -16.21
C ASP A 665 -11.27 -13.90 -16.91
N GLU A 666 -11.63 -12.67 -17.33
CA GLU A 666 -10.75 -11.70 -17.93
C GLU A 666 -10.33 -10.61 -16.94
N SER A 667 -9.16 -10.00 -17.16
CA SER A 667 -8.63 -8.94 -16.30
C SER A 667 -9.50 -7.68 -16.34
N ASN A 668 -9.91 -7.22 -15.16
CA ASN A 668 -10.56 -5.93 -14.98
C ASN A 668 -9.59 -4.73 -15.02
N PHE A 669 -8.27 -4.99 -15.02
CA PHE A 669 -7.23 -3.96 -14.88
C PHE A 669 -6.28 -3.87 -16.07
N GLU A 670 -6.49 -4.64 -17.14
CA GLU A 670 -5.61 -4.60 -18.32
C GLU A 670 -5.61 -3.21 -18.98
N PHE A 671 -4.42 -2.67 -19.21
CA PHE A 671 -4.21 -1.44 -19.95
C PHE A 671 -2.91 -1.51 -20.77
N GLU A 672 -2.73 -0.58 -21.71
CA GLU A 672 -1.53 -0.50 -22.53
C GLU A 672 -0.69 0.72 -22.14
N LEU A 673 0.62 0.50 -21.93
CA LEU A 673 1.59 1.55 -21.67
C LEU A 673 2.86 1.28 -22.46
N GLY A 674 3.29 2.25 -23.26
CA GLY A 674 4.50 2.12 -24.07
C GLY A 674 4.48 0.95 -25.06
N GLY A 675 3.29 0.56 -25.58
CA GLY A 675 3.12 -0.57 -26.51
C GLY A 675 3.11 -1.95 -25.83
N LYS A 676 3.06 -2.01 -24.50
CA LYS A 676 2.94 -3.25 -23.71
C LYS A 676 1.61 -3.30 -22.97
N LYS A 677 0.99 -4.47 -22.94
CA LYS A 677 -0.18 -4.76 -22.11
C LYS A 677 0.27 -5.06 -20.68
N ILE A 678 -0.35 -4.41 -19.71
CA ILE A 678 -0.06 -4.50 -18.27
C ILE A 678 -1.30 -5.02 -17.56
N PHE A 679 -1.11 -5.79 -16.48
CA PHE A 679 -2.18 -6.45 -15.73
C PHE A 679 -3.08 -7.32 -16.60
N THR A 680 -2.44 -8.11 -17.46
CA THR A 680 -3.15 -9.02 -18.39
C THR A 680 -3.92 -10.11 -17.63
N THR A 681 -4.90 -10.70 -18.30
CA THR A 681 -5.60 -11.90 -17.82
C THR A 681 -4.64 -13.03 -17.46
N GLY A 682 -3.62 -13.27 -18.29
CA GLY A 682 -2.56 -14.26 -18.02
C GLY A 682 -1.84 -14.00 -16.71
N TYR A 683 -1.48 -12.75 -16.45
CA TYR A 683 -0.84 -12.34 -15.19
C TYR A 683 -1.68 -12.70 -13.95
N PHE A 684 -2.97 -12.37 -13.92
CA PHE A 684 -3.80 -12.66 -12.76
C PHE A 684 -4.14 -14.16 -12.62
N ARG A 685 -4.21 -14.92 -13.71
CA ARG A 685 -4.36 -16.38 -13.65
C ARG A 685 -3.12 -17.04 -13.04
N GLU A 686 -1.92 -16.59 -13.40
CA GLU A 686 -0.68 -17.04 -12.76
C GLU A 686 -0.68 -16.73 -11.26
N GLN A 687 -1.16 -15.54 -10.84
CA GLN A 687 -1.32 -15.22 -9.43
C GLN A 687 -2.27 -16.19 -8.72
N ARG A 688 -3.40 -16.53 -9.35
CA ARG A 688 -4.36 -17.50 -8.82
C ARG A 688 -3.75 -18.88 -8.61
N ASP A 689 -2.94 -19.33 -9.56
CA ASP A 689 -2.29 -20.64 -9.49
C ASP A 689 -1.17 -20.72 -8.44
N MET A 690 -0.52 -19.60 -8.15
CA MET A 690 0.58 -19.52 -7.17
C MET A 690 0.11 -19.32 -5.73
N LEU A 691 -1.09 -18.75 -5.52
CA LEU A 691 -1.60 -18.39 -4.21
C LEU A 691 -2.52 -19.47 -3.64
N SER A 692 -2.71 -19.45 -2.32
CA SER A 692 -3.84 -20.19 -1.76
C SER A 692 -5.16 -19.53 -2.22
N ALA A 693 -6.22 -20.31 -2.38
CA ALA A 693 -7.53 -19.80 -2.74
C ALA A 693 -7.97 -18.66 -1.82
N GLU A 694 -7.77 -18.80 -0.49
CA GLU A 694 -8.05 -17.74 0.49
C GLU A 694 -7.30 -16.44 0.20
N GLN A 695 -6.03 -16.53 -0.23
CA GLN A 695 -5.23 -15.34 -0.56
C GLN A 695 -5.73 -14.65 -1.82
N PHE A 696 -5.95 -15.44 -2.86
CA PHE A 696 -6.39 -14.90 -4.13
C PHE A 696 -7.78 -14.28 -4.00
N GLU A 697 -8.71 -14.98 -3.34
CA GLU A 697 -10.08 -14.47 -3.14
C GLU A 697 -10.08 -13.18 -2.29
N SER A 698 -9.33 -13.12 -1.18
CA SER A 698 -9.32 -11.91 -0.36
C SER A 698 -8.58 -10.75 -1.03
N GLU A 699 -7.33 -10.95 -1.43
CA GLU A 699 -6.44 -9.85 -1.81
C GLU A 699 -6.56 -9.45 -3.28
N PHE A 700 -6.99 -10.38 -4.16
CA PHE A 700 -7.16 -10.13 -5.59
C PHE A 700 -8.63 -10.05 -6.02
N GLN A 701 -9.49 -10.93 -5.54
CA GLN A 701 -10.93 -10.89 -5.86
C GLN A 701 -11.71 -9.98 -4.90
N GLN A 702 -11.10 -9.44 -3.86
CA GLN A 702 -11.70 -8.58 -2.83
C GLN A 702 -12.83 -9.26 -2.04
N LYS A 703 -12.82 -10.61 -1.98
CA LYS A 703 -13.77 -11.45 -1.28
C LYS A 703 -13.10 -12.22 -0.15
N PRO A 704 -12.79 -11.58 0.99
CA PRO A 704 -12.17 -12.28 2.10
C PRO A 704 -13.13 -13.31 2.69
N PHE A 705 -12.59 -14.50 2.99
CA PHE A 705 -13.27 -15.57 3.70
C PHE A 705 -12.28 -16.31 4.62
N GLU A 706 -12.79 -16.97 5.65
CA GLU A 706 -11.94 -17.82 6.51
C GLU A 706 -11.91 -19.25 5.97
N ALA A 707 -10.83 -19.66 5.32
CA ALA A 707 -10.71 -20.98 4.71
C ALA A 707 -10.57 -22.15 5.68
N LYS A 708 -10.20 -21.90 6.94
CA LYS A 708 -10.04 -22.96 7.95
C LYS A 708 -11.30 -23.13 8.78
N GLY A 709 -12.08 -24.16 8.43
CA GLY A 709 -13.21 -24.60 9.23
C GLY A 709 -14.55 -24.01 8.85
N LEU A 710 -14.69 -23.35 7.71
CA LEU A 710 -16.00 -23.00 7.15
C LEU A 710 -16.87 -24.25 7.06
N LEU A 711 -18.12 -24.11 7.47
CA LEU A 711 -19.09 -25.18 7.37
C LEU A 711 -19.83 -25.10 6.01
N PHE A 712 -20.00 -23.91 5.46
CA PHE A 712 -20.67 -23.64 4.18
C PHE A 712 -19.74 -22.86 3.28
N HIS A 713 -19.15 -23.51 2.28
CA HIS A 713 -18.33 -22.82 1.28
C HIS A 713 -19.24 -22.24 0.18
N ASP A 714 -19.08 -20.97 -0.17
CA ASP A 714 -19.89 -20.28 -1.16
C ASP A 714 -19.91 -21.01 -2.52
N THR A 715 -18.78 -21.60 -2.90
CA THR A 715 -18.62 -22.40 -4.13
C THR A 715 -19.30 -23.77 -4.08
N GLU A 716 -19.69 -24.24 -2.91
CA GLU A 716 -20.37 -25.54 -2.74
C GLU A 716 -21.89 -25.37 -2.62
N LEU A 717 -22.40 -24.15 -2.44
CA LEU A 717 -23.83 -23.87 -2.34
C LEU A 717 -24.45 -23.79 -3.72
N ASN A 718 -25.56 -24.49 -3.94
CA ASN A 718 -26.30 -24.44 -5.20
C ASN A 718 -26.94 -23.06 -5.38
N ARG A 719 -26.95 -22.57 -6.61
CA ARG A 719 -27.52 -21.27 -6.98
C ARG A 719 -28.65 -21.44 -7.96
N PHE A 720 -29.67 -20.58 -7.85
CA PHE A 720 -30.76 -20.50 -8.84
C PHE A 720 -30.94 -19.05 -9.30
N TYR A 721 -31.28 -18.89 -10.56
CA TYR A 721 -31.60 -17.60 -11.20
C TYR A 721 -33.09 -17.53 -11.53
N GLU A 722 -33.70 -18.67 -11.78
CA GLU A 722 -35.15 -18.85 -12.03
C GLU A 722 -35.65 -20.08 -11.28
N LEU A 723 -36.88 -20.04 -10.84
CA LEU A 723 -37.55 -21.21 -10.27
C LEU A 723 -37.97 -22.18 -11.37
N PRO A 724 -38.19 -23.47 -11.10
CA PRO A 724 -38.67 -24.43 -12.06
C PRO A 724 -40.01 -23.96 -12.66
N GLY A 725 -39.98 -23.46 -13.93
CA GLY A 725 -41.05 -22.66 -14.54
C GLY A 725 -42.35 -23.41 -14.86
N ASP A 726 -42.30 -24.74 -14.99
CA ASP A 726 -43.45 -25.56 -15.46
C ASP A 726 -44.09 -26.43 -14.36
N VAL A 727 -43.65 -26.28 -13.11
CA VAL A 727 -44.09 -27.11 -11.99
C VAL A 727 -44.42 -26.23 -10.78
N GLU A 728 -45.62 -26.42 -10.23
CA GLU A 728 -45.97 -25.79 -8.95
C GLU A 728 -45.15 -26.42 -7.79
N PRO A 729 -44.73 -25.65 -6.80
CA PRO A 729 -44.02 -26.20 -5.65
C PRO A 729 -44.92 -27.17 -4.86
N ASP A 730 -44.35 -28.26 -4.39
CA ASP A 730 -45.04 -29.21 -3.50
C ASP A 730 -45.57 -28.51 -2.24
N SER A 731 -44.83 -27.55 -1.75
CA SER A 731 -45.23 -26.67 -0.64
C SER A 731 -44.36 -25.41 -0.57
N THR A 732 -44.92 -24.32 -0.07
CA THR A 732 -44.16 -23.11 0.35
C THR A 732 -44.28 -23.02 1.85
N ILE A 733 -43.12 -23.11 2.55
CA ILE A 733 -43.03 -23.06 4.01
C ILE A 733 -42.06 -21.99 4.45
N ALA A 734 -42.22 -21.56 5.70
CA ALA A 734 -41.24 -20.69 6.34
C ALA A 734 -40.84 -21.21 7.73
N VAL A 735 -39.63 -20.85 8.14
CA VAL A 735 -39.18 -20.99 9.53
C VAL A 735 -38.64 -19.70 10.03
N CYS A 736 -38.79 -19.41 11.29
CA CYS A 736 -38.31 -18.18 11.92
C CYS A 736 -37.60 -18.47 13.25
N ASP A 737 -36.33 -18.07 13.32
CA ASP A 737 -35.63 -17.88 14.59
C ASP A 737 -35.89 -16.44 15.04
N THR A 738 -36.41 -16.28 16.26
CA THR A 738 -36.88 -14.99 16.75
C THR A 738 -35.86 -14.34 17.69
N ALA A 739 -35.45 -13.08 17.40
CA ALA A 739 -34.63 -12.29 18.31
C ALA A 739 -35.51 -11.37 19.20
N GLU A 740 -35.05 -11.14 20.42
CA GLU A 740 -35.67 -10.17 21.34
C GLU A 740 -35.09 -8.74 21.20
N GLY A 741 -34.19 -8.53 20.27
CA GLY A 741 -33.38 -7.31 20.07
C GLY A 741 -32.00 -7.45 20.73
N GLY A 742 -31.06 -6.63 20.31
CA GLY A 742 -29.66 -6.71 20.72
C GLY A 742 -28.74 -7.01 19.55
N GLU A 743 -27.82 -7.95 19.69
CA GLU A 743 -26.88 -8.34 18.64
C GLU A 743 -27.38 -9.51 17.78
N ASP A 744 -28.54 -10.14 18.10
CA ASP A 744 -29.11 -11.29 17.40
C ASP A 744 -30.12 -10.85 16.31
N TYR A 745 -30.12 -11.53 15.18
CA TYR A 745 -31.04 -11.25 14.05
C TYR A 745 -32.34 -12.03 14.16
N CYS A 746 -33.48 -11.35 13.91
CA CYS A 746 -34.69 -12.03 13.53
C CYS A 746 -34.48 -12.67 12.15
N SER A 747 -34.42 -14.01 12.08
CA SER A 747 -34.15 -14.74 10.85
C SER A 747 -35.36 -15.56 10.42
N LEU A 748 -36.19 -15.01 9.49
CA LEU A 748 -37.25 -15.73 8.83
C LEU A 748 -36.77 -16.17 7.45
N VAL A 749 -36.83 -17.48 7.16
CA VAL A 749 -36.43 -18.05 5.88
C VAL A 749 -37.64 -18.64 5.20
N VAL A 750 -37.89 -18.26 3.95
CA VAL A 750 -38.99 -18.78 3.11
C VAL A 750 -38.43 -19.73 2.05
N ALA A 751 -38.99 -20.93 1.99
CA ALA A 751 -38.59 -21.96 1.06
C ALA A 751 -39.73 -22.45 0.21
N LYS A 752 -39.47 -22.61 -1.12
CA LYS A 752 -40.32 -23.38 -2.06
C LYS A 752 -39.69 -24.73 -2.30
N ILE A 753 -40.46 -25.80 -2.19
CA ILE A 753 -40.01 -27.18 -2.21
C ILE A 753 -40.47 -27.85 -3.48
N TYR A 754 -39.54 -28.48 -4.20
CA TYR A 754 -39.76 -29.23 -5.42
C TYR A 754 -39.08 -30.63 -5.28
N GLY A 755 -39.82 -31.62 -4.83
CA GLY A 755 -39.26 -32.95 -4.49
C GLY A 755 -38.27 -32.89 -3.34
N GLU A 756 -37.00 -33.19 -3.60
CA GLU A 756 -35.92 -33.10 -2.62
C GLU A 756 -35.23 -31.70 -2.62
N ASP A 757 -35.49 -30.86 -3.62
CA ASP A 757 -34.86 -29.59 -3.81
C ASP A 757 -35.58 -28.46 -3.06
N VAL A 758 -34.84 -27.62 -2.34
CA VAL A 758 -35.35 -26.57 -1.44
C VAL A 758 -34.85 -25.21 -1.92
N TYR A 759 -35.69 -24.39 -2.48
CA TYR A 759 -35.35 -23.07 -3.00
C TYR A 759 -35.61 -21.98 -1.98
N ILE A 760 -34.54 -21.34 -1.47
CA ILE A 760 -34.61 -20.22 -0.51
C ILE A 760 -34.98 -18.95 -1.28
N VAL A 761 -36.28 -18.67 -1.34
CA VAL A 761 -36.80 -17.60 -2.21
C VAL A 761 -36.85 -16.26 -1.58
N ASP A 762 -36.92 -16.17 -0.24
CA ASP A 762 -36.92 -14.88 0.47
C ASP A 762 -36.50 -15.04 1.92
N VAL A 763 -36.02 -13.96 2.54
CA VAL A 763 -35.64 -13.90 3.97
C VAL A 763 -36.04 -12.57 4.59
N VAL A 764 -36.41 -12.61 5.87
CA VAL A 764 -36.28 -11.45 6.78
C VAL A 764 -35.04 -11.71 7.63
N PHE A 765 -34.08 -10.81 7.56
CA PHE A 765 -32.85 -10.93 8.31
C PHE A 765 -32.46 -9.56 8.85
N ASP A 766 -32.96 -9.23 10.05
CA ASP A 766 -32.97 -7.87 10.57
C ASP A 766 -32.81 -7.90 12.09
N ASP A 767 -31.94 -7.05 12.63
CA ASP A 767 -31.64 -6.86 14.05
C ASP A 767 -32.53 -5.78 14.72
N SER A 768 -33.48 -5.23 13.97
CA SER A 768 -34.44 -4.23 14.45
C SER A 768 -35.40 -4.81 15.50
N PRO A 769 -35.99 -3.94 16.34
CA PRO A 769 -36.97 -4.38 17.34
C PRO A 769 -38.18 -5.09 16.74
N PRO A 770 -38.90 -5.94 17.56
CA PRO A 770 -40.06 -6.71 17.10
C PRO A 770 -41.19 -5.91 16.47
N GLU A 771 -41.29 -4.61 16.77
CA GLU A 771 -42.26 -3.68 16.17
C GLU A 771 -42.01 -3.46 14.66
N VAL A 772 -40.77 -3.62 14.23
CA VAL A 772 -40.33 -3.52 12.83
C VAL A 772 -40.37 -4.88 12.16
N THR A 773 -39.80 -5.91 12.81
CA THR A 773 -39.60 -7.23 12.19
C THR A 773 -40.90 -8.04 12.09
N LYS A 774 -41.86 -7.91 13.00
CA LYS A 774 -43.17 -8.63 12.91
C LYS A 774 -43.99 -8.25 11.69
N PRO A 775 -44.25 -6.95 11.38
CA PRO A 775 -44.96 -6.57 10.14
C PRO A 775 -44.21 -7.03 8.88
N GLU A 776 -42.88 -6.99 8.89
CA GLU A 776 -42.06 -7.42 7.77
C GLU A 776 -42.17 -8.93 7.54
N CYS A 777 -42.07 -9.74 8.60
CA CYS A 777 -42.28 -11.18 8.52
C CYS A 777 -43.67 -11.49 7.96
N ALA A 778 -44.73 -10.82 8.44
CA ALA A 778 -46.10 -11.01 7.92
C ALA A 778 -46.19 -10.65 6.42
N ARG A 779 -45.55 -9.54 6.01
CA ARG A 779 -45.50 -9.12 4.60
C ARG A 779 -44.82 -10.17 3.71
N ILE A 780 -43.67 -10.70 4.13
CA ILE A 780 -42.92 -11.72 3.37
C ILE A 780 -43.71 -13.05 3.30
N ILE A 781 -44.40 -13.45 4.35
CA ILE A 781 -45.27 -14.64 4.39
C ILE A 781 -46.40 -14.51 3.36
N VAL A 782 -47.04 -13.34 3.28
CA VAL A 782 -48.14 -13.11 2.33
C VAL A 782 -47.63 -13.06 0.89
N ASN A 783 -46.54 -12.30 0.66
CA ASN A 783 -45.99 -12.10 -0.69
C ASN A 783 -45.52 -13.40 -1.36
N ASN A 784 -45.02 -14.34 -0.55
CA ASN A 784 -44.49 -15.62 -1.04
C ASN A 784 -45.51 -16.76 -0.96
N GLU A 785 -46.78 -16.50 -0.61
CA GLU A 785 -47.85 -17.48 -0.50
C GLU A 785 -47.51 -18.63 0.46
N VAL A 786 -46.88 -18.31 1.63
CA VAL A 786 -46.46 -19.32 2.61
C VAL A 786 -47.67 -20.03 3.23
N SER A 787 -47.72 -21.35 3.07
CA SER A 787 -48.83 -22.18 3.60
C SER A 787 -48.66 -22.53 5.08
N SER A 788 -47.40 -22.64 5.57
CA SER A 788 -47.08 -22.99 6.95
C SER A 788 -45.81 -22.30 7.38
N CYS A 789 -45.81 -21.72 8.61
CA CYS A 789 -44.67 -21.09 9.21
C CYS A 789 -44.39 -21.65 10.61
N LEU A 790 -43.16 -22.10 10.84
CA LEU A 790 -42.67 -22.60 12.12
C LEU A 790 -41.82 -21.55 12.82
N PHE A 791 -42.17 -21.18 14.04
CA PHE A 791 -41.41 -20.29 14.90
C PHE A 791 -40.68 -21.06 16.00
N GLU A 792 -39.40 -20.73 16.23
CA GLU A 792 -38.73 -21.23 17.41
C GLU A 792 -39.32 -20.57 18.68
N SER A 793 -39.79 -21.36 19.64
CA SER A 793 -40.50 -20.86 20.81
C SER A 793 -39.64 -20.71 22.06
N ASN A 794 -38.34 -20.53 21.88
CA ASN A 794 -37.44 -20.17 22.97
C ASN A 794 -37.72 -18.74 23.41
N ALA A 795 -37.73 -18.48 24.73
CA ALA A 795 -38.02 -17.15 25.30
C ALA A 795 -39.36 -16.55 24.86
N SER A 796 -39.38 -15.48 24.07
CA SER A 796 -40.56 -14.75 23.64
C SER A 796 -41.19 -15.24 22.34
N GLY A 797 -40.60 -16.24 21.68
CA GLY A 797 -41.00 -16.72 20.34
C GLY A 797 -42.49 -17.08 20.20
N GLU A 798 -43.13 -17.59 21.27
CA GLU A 798 -44.57 -17.86 21.23
C GLU A 798 -45.45 -16.60 21.11
N TYR A 799 -45.02 -15.52 21.76
CA TYR A 799 -45.70 -14.20 21.62
C TYR A 799 -45.45 -13.59 20.27
N PHE A 800 -44.25 -13.73 19.72
CA PHE A 800 -43.90 -13.28 18.39
C PHE A 800 -44.77 -13.97 17.32
N ALA A 801 -44.83 -15.28 17.35
CA ALA A 801 -45.65 -16.11 16.47
C ALA A 801 -47.15 -15.76 16.54
N ARG A 802 -47.69 -15.57 17.78
CA ARG A 802 -49.08 -15.18 17.98
C ARG A 802 -49.39 -13.81 17.37
N ASP A 803 -48.51 -12.83 17.53
CA ASP A 803 -48.72 -11.47 17.04
C ASP A 803 -48.70 -11.46 15.49
N ILE A 804 -47.76 -12.21 14.87
CA ILE A 804 -47.75 -12.39 13.39
C ILE A 804 -49.05 -13.08 12.95
N GLY A 805 -49.54 -14.09 13.66
CA GLY A 805 -50.80 -14.75 13.38
C GLY A 805 -52.00 -13.78 13.41
N LEU A 806 -52.02 -12.80 14.33
CA LEU A 806 -53.00 -11.72 14.38
C LEU A 806 -52.91 -10.83 13.15
N ILE A 807 -51.70 -10.36 12.80
CA ILE A 807 -51.48 -9.50 11.62
C ILE A 807 -51.94 -10.20 10.34
N LEU A 808 -51.58 -11.48 10.13
CA LEU A 808 -52.03 -12.25 8.96
C LEU A 808 -53.54 -12.40 8.92
N LYS A 809 -54.18 -12.62 10.07
CA LYS A 809 -55.63 -12.72 10.16
C LYS A 809 -56.35 -11.41 9.79
N GLU A 810 -55.81 -10.27 10.26
CA GLU A 810 -56.32 -8.94 9.90
C GLU A 810 -56.17 -8.69 8.40
N GLN A 811 -55.12 -9.22 7.74
CA GLN A 811 -54.93 -9.14 6.29
C GLN A 811 -55.76 -10.19 5.53
N GLY A 812 -56.53 -11.02 6.20
CA GLY A 812 -57.32 -12.05 5.59
C GLY A 812 -56.54 -13.26 5.02
N TYR A 813 -55.27 -13.38 5.41
CA TYR A 813 -54.40 -14.44 4.93
C TYR A 813 -54.39 -15.66 5.87
N LYS A 814 -54.41 -16.85 5.28
CA LYS A 814 -54.44 -18.14 6.04
C LYS A 814 -53.03 -18.80 5.95
N CYS A 815 -52.27 -18.74 7.00
CA CYS A 815 -51.02 -19.48 7.16
C CYS A 815 -51.12 -20.37 8.40
N GLY A 816 -50.61 -21.58 8.32
CA GLY A 816 -50.54 -22.52 9.47
C GLY A 816 -49.39 -22.13 10.42
N ILE A 817 -49.65 -21.29 11.42
CA ILE A 817 -48.64 -20.87 12.41
C ILE A 817 -48.44 -22.02 13.42
N ARG A 818 -47.17 -22.41 13.58
CA ARG A 818 -46.75 -23.43 14.57
C ARG A 818 -45.58 -22.90 15.38
N THR A 819 -45.45 -23.37 16.61
CA THR A 819 -44.31 -23.06 17.47
C THR A 819 -43.67 -24.37 17.93
N LYS A 820 -42.33 -24.37 18.05
CA LYS A 820 -41.57 -25.54 18.50
C LYS A 820 -40.42 -25.10 19.38
N ARG A 821 -40.33 -25.68 20.55
CA ARG A 821 -39.19 -25.46 21.44
C ARG A 821 -38.02 -26.36 21.02
N THR A 822 -36.84 -25.77 20.86
CA THR A 822 -35.62 -26.49 20.51
C THR A 822 -34.76 -26.67 21.74
N ILE A 823 -34.35 -27.89 22.05
CA ILE A 823 -33.52 -28.27 23.21
C ILE A 823 -32.10 -28.70 22.77
N THR A 824 -31.88 -28.91 21.49
CA THR A 824 -30.59 -29.34 20.94
C THR A 824 -29.65 -28.14 20.85
N ASN A 825 -28.38 -28.34 21.17
CA ASN A 825 -27.36 -27.29 21.03
C ASN A 825 -27.29 -26.77 19.57
N LYS A 826 -27.33 -25.44 19.37
CA LYS A 826 -27.32 -24.78 18.05
C LYS A 826 -26.19 -25.34 17.18
N LYS A 827 -24.97 -25.35 17.67
CA LYS A 827 -23.81 -25.81 16.91
C LYS A 827 -23.96 -27.23 16.39
N THR A 828 -24.43 -28.16 17.24
CA THR A 828 -24.66 -29.55 16.86
C THR A 828 -25.76 -29.65 15.79
N ARG A 829 -26.82 -28.85 15.90
CA ARG A 829 -27.92 -28.81 14.95
C ARG A 829 -27.47 -28.35 13.57
N ILE A 830 -26.70 -27.25 13.53
CA ILE A 830 -26.13 -26.68 12.29
C ILE A 830 -25.18 -27.70 11.62
N GLU A 831 -24.29 -28.33 12.38
CA GLU A 831 -23.38 -29.34 11.86
C GLU A 831 -24.09 -30.55 11.26
N PHE A 832 -25.17 -31.03 11.90
CA PHE A 832 -25.96 -32.15 11.37
C PHE A 832 -26.80 -31.81 10.14
N ALA A 833 -27.21 -30.55 9.99
CA ALA A 833 -27.98 -30.08 8.83
C ALA A 833 -27.11 -29.76 7.63
N SER A 834 -25.82 -29.45 7.83
CA SER A 834 -24.93 -28.85 6.82
C SER A 834 -24.84 -29.68 5.54
N ASP A 835 -24.63 -30.99 5.62
CA ASP A 835 -24.48 -31.86 4.44
C ASP A 835 -25.73 -31.85 3.56
N ASN A 836 -26.92 -31.79 4.17
CA ASN A 836 -28.19 -31.76 3.44
C ASN A 836 -28.47 -30.37 2.86
N ILE A 837 -28.11 -29.31 3.59
CA ILE A 837 -28.21 -27.94 3.10
C ILE A 837 -27.31 -27.74 1.87
N ILE A 838 -26.07 -28.17 1.91
CA ILE A 838 -25.13 -28.06 0.77
C ILE A 838 -25.66 -28.84 -0.44
N LYS A 839 -26.28 -30.00 -0.23
CA LYS A 839 -26.68 -30.90 -1.30
C LYS A 839 -28.00 -30.50 -1.95
N HIS A 840 -28.99 -30.03 -1.18
CA HIS A 840 -30.38 -29.90 -1.63
C HIS A 840 -30.93 -28.48 -1.56
N PHE A 841 -30.22 -27.53 -0.91
CA PHE A 841 -30.73 -26.17 -0.82
C PHE A 841 -30.13 -25.29 -1.91
N TYR A 842 -31.02 -24.53 -2.58
CA TYR A 842 -30.68 -23.60 -3.66
C TYR A 842 -30.91 -22.17 -3.18
N PHE A 843 -29.89 -21.31 -3.35
CA PHE A 843 -29.90 -19.92 -2.97
C PHE A 843 -29.96 -19.02 -4.20
N LYS A 844 -30.51 -17.80 -4.11
CA LYS A 844 -30.51 -16.84 -5.23
C LYS A 844 -29.09 -16.62 -5.76
N GLY A 845 -28.92 -16.69 -7.09
CA GLY A 845 -27.68 -16.34 -7.77
C GLY A 845 -27.47 -14.83 -7.85
N GLU A 846 -28.58 -14.06 -7.89
CA GLU A 846 -28.56 -12.60 -7.91
C GLU A 846 -29.42 -12.02 -6.79
N TYR A 847 -28.84 -11.08 -6.04
CA TYR A 847 -29.52 -10.30 -5.01
C TYR A 847 -28.81 -8.96 -4.82
N LYS A 848 -29.56 -7.95 -4.38
CA LYS A 848 -29.03 -6.60 -4.18
C LYS A 848 -28.06 -6.59 -3.00
N ARG A 849 -26.86 -6.09 -3.20
CA ARG A 849 -25.88 -5.89 -2.12
C ARG A 849 -26.44 -4.96 -1.04
N GLY A 850 -26.25 -5.31 0.23
CA GLY A 850 -26.83 -4.62 1.38
C GLY A 850 -28.30 -4.95 1.63
N SER A 851 -28.92 -5.86 0.86
CA SER A 851 -30.25 -6.39 1.20
C SER A 851 -30.17 -7.38 2.37
N GLN A 852 -31.30 -7.66 3.01
CA GLN A 852 -31.37 -8.65 4.07
C GLN A 852 -30.92 -10.04 3.58
N TYR A 853 -31.16 -10.37 2.32
CA TYR A 853 -30.68 -11.61 1.70
C TYR A 853 -29.17 -11.65 1.56
N ASP A 854 -28.53 -10.52 1.21
CA ASP A 854 -27.07 -10.39 1.16
C ASP A 854 -26.42 -10.54 2.53
N VAL A 855 -27.01 -9.91 3.57
CA VAL A 855 -26.52 -10.03 4.95
C VAL A 855 -26.63 -11.47 5.45
N PHE A 856 -27.76 -12.12 5.18
CA PHE A 856 -28.01 -13.53 5.48
C PHE A 856 -26.96 -14.44 4.82
N MET A 857 -26.71 -14.28 3.52
CA MET A 857 -25.73 -15.10 2.79
C MET A 857 -24.32 -14.88 3.31
N ARG A 858 -23.92 -13.65 3.62
CA ARG A 858 -22.60 -13.35 4.19
C ARG A 858 -22.41 -14.02 5.56
N GLN A 859 -23.44 -14.03 6.40
CA GLN A 859 -23.38 -14.72 7.68
C GLN A 859 -23.28 -16.24 7.50
N LEU A 860 -24.05 -16.81 6.57
CA LEU A 860 -24.00 -18.25 6.28
C LEU A 860 -22.61 -18.70 5.82
N VAL A 861 -22.03 -18.05 4.82
CA VAL A 861 -20.71 -18.44 4.27
C VAL A 861 -19.54 -18.07 5.17
N SER A 862 -19.77 -17.29 6.21
CA SER A 862 -18.74 -16.97 7.21
C SER A 862 -18.74 -17.92 8.43
N TYR A 863 -19.72 -18.81 8.54
CA TYR A 863 -19.87 -19.67 9.70
C TYR A 863 -18.78 -20.76 9.76
N THR A 864 -18.10 -20.90 10.91
CA THR A 864 -16.98 -21.83 11.11
C THR A 864 -17.33 -22.99 12.04
N ARG A 865 -16.86 -24.19 11.69
CA ARG A 865 -17.03 -25.41 12.50
C ARG A 865 -16.30 -25.36 13.84
N THR A 866 -15.14 -24.71 13.90
CA THR A 866 -14.18 -24.77 15.02
C THR A 866 -13.87 -23.43 15.66
N GLY A 867 -14.57 -22.33 15.32
CA GLY A 867 -14.35 -20.98 15.83
C GLY A 867 -15.41 -20.50 16.83
N LYS A 868 -15.22 -19.31 17.39
CA LYS A 868 -16.31 -18.51 17.95
C LYS A 868 -16.91 -17.72 16.76
N ASN A 869 -18.10 -18.10 16.35
CA ASN A 869 -18.88 -17.32 15.40
C ASN A 869 -19.48 -16.10 16.15
N LEU A 870 -19.44 -14.93 15.52
CA LEU A 870 -20.07 -13.73 16.07
C LEU A 870 -21.60 -13.87 16.07
N HIS A 871 -22.11 -14.40 15.00
CA HIS A 871 -23.52 -14.62 14.75
C HIS A 871 -23.69 -16.01 14.14
N ASP A 872 -24.79 -16.69 14.43
CA ASP A 872 -25.12 -18.02 13.92
C ASP A 872 -26.58 -18.13 13.47
N ASP A 873 -27.28 -17.00 13.35
CA ASP A 873 -28.72 -16.93 13.08
C ASP A 873 -29.10 -17.43 11.68
N ALA A 874 -28.27 -17.11 10.65
CA ALA A 874 -28.52 -17.59 9.28
C ALA A 874 -28.35 -19.12 9.15
N PRO A 875 -27.23 -19.75 9.59
CA PRO A 875 -27.12 -21.20 9.54
C PRO A 875 -28.08 -21.89 10.51
N ASP A 876 -28.45 -21.26 11.61
CA ASP A 876 -29.40 -21.84 12.58
C ASP A 876 -30.81 -21.90 12.00
N SER A 877 -31.32 -20.83 11.41
CA SER A 877 -32.62 -20.83 10.74
C SER A 877 -32.70 -21.83 9.58
N LEU A 878 -31.63 -22.03 8.80
CA LEU A 878 -31.57 -23.08 7.79
C LEU A 878 -31.56 -24.47 8.43
N SER A 879 -30.91 -24.65 9.59
CA SER A 879 -30.94 -25.91 10.33
C SER A 879 -32.35 -26.23 10.88
N LEU A 880 -33.09 -25.22 11.29
CA LEU A 880 -34.51 -25.34 11.68
C LEU A 880 -35.39 -25.77 10.49
N LEU A 881 -35.15 -25.17 9.33
CA LEU A 881 -35.88 -25.52 8.10
C LEU A 881 -35.61 -26.97 7.71
N GLU A 882 -34.37 -27.39 7.72
CA GLU A 882 -33.98 -28.77 7.41
C GLU A 882 -34.62 -29.78 8.38
N ASN A 883 -34.57 -29.51 9.68
CA ASN A 883 -35.23 -30.35 10.68
C ASN A 883 -36.76 -30.44 10.52
N GLU A 884 -37.39 -29.35 10.09
CA GLU A 884 -38.84 -29.33 9.80
C GLU A 884 -39.15 -30.18 8.60
N LEU A 885 -38.37 -30.12 7.53
CA LEU A 885 -38.52 -30.95 6.34
C LEU A 885 -38.40 -32.44 6.66
N ARG A 886 -37.41 -32.84 7.40
CA ARG A 886 -37.26 -34.25 7.89
C ARG A 886 -38.47 -34.70 8.71
N THR A 887 -39.02 -33.83 9.52
CA THR A 887 -40.19 -34.11 10.34
C THR A 887 -41.42 -34.36 9.43
N ILE A 888 -41.62 -33.53 8.41
CA ILE A 888 -42.72 -33.66 7.44
C ILE A 888 -42.59 -34.98 6.64
N GLU A 889 -41.40 -35.33 6.17
CA GLU A 889 -41.13 -36.59 5.49
C GLU A 889 -41.37 -37.81 6.35
N ALA A 890 -40.92 -37.77 7.61
CA ALA A 890 -41.19 -38.88 8.55
C ALA A 890 -42.68 -39.09 8.76
N TYR A 891 -43.46 -38.01 8.85
CA TYR A 891 -44.94 -38.12 8.94
C TYR A 891 -45.55 -38.67 7.66
N LYS A 892 -45.10 -38.27 6.47
CA LYS A 892 -45.56 -38.81 5.18
C LYS A 892 -45.33 -40.33 5.10
N VAL A 893 -44.12 -40.80 5.48
CA VAL A 893 -43.76 -42.20 5.51
C VAL A 893 -44.59 -42.99 6.53
N GLU A 894 -44.88 -42.42 7.72
CA GLU A 894 -45.70 -43.06 8.74
C GLU A 894 -47.17 -43.19 8.32
N ILE A 895 -47.72 -42.19 7.65
CA ILE A 895 -49.07 -42.23 7.04
C ILE A 895 -49.12 -43.29 5.97
N LEU A 896 -48.13 -43.34 5.06
CA LEU A 896 -48.08 -44.36 4.01
C LEU A 896 -48.00 -45.77 4.59
N LYS A 897 -47.21 -46.00 5.66
CA LYS A 897 -47.18 -47.30 6.38
C LYS A 897 -48.47 -47.68 7.07
N ARG A 898 -49.35 -46.75 7.40
CA ARG A 898 -50.68 -46.99 7.95
C ARG A 898 -51.76 -47.26 6.90
N ILE A 899 -51.54 -46.88 5.65
CA ILE A 899 -52.44 -47.03 4.51
C ILE A 899 -52.15 -48.34 3.75
N ILE A 900 -50.89 -48.80 3.77
CA ILE A 900 -50.47 -50.10 3.23
C ILE A 900 -50.61 -51.19 4.35
#